data_75284aacb7fa0d81879bd3dcac2c919d
#
_entry.id   75284aacb7fa0d81879bd3dcac2c919d
#
_cell.length_a   1.000
_cell.length_b   1.000
_cell.length_c   1.000
_cell.angle_alpha   90.00
_cell.angle_beta   90.00
_cell.angle_gamma   90.00
#
_symmetry.space_group_name_H-M   'P 1'
#
loop_
_entity.id
_entity.type
_entity.pdbx_description
1 polymer ?
#
loop_
_entity_poly.entity_id
_entity_poly.type
_entity_poly.pdbx_seq_one_letter_code
_entity_poly.pdbx_strand_id
1 'polypeptide(L)'
;MAPTNRERIDRGFALLSEGLLDLVDPVMTDVFDSEEWPTRMAEADARKHGGRVRTLTKTDPQVQLRAITEWGRSFAGALSRSQQAYASELREARNLWAHGEQFKSEQVLRALDTMGLLLRAANAPDSAADVEAIKQELQRTMLSKQADSEYRRRAAVKLEAGEGLTAWRDLIRPHEEIMRGAFASAEFAADLHTVAIGENPNREYTDPVAFFQRTYLTDGLTDLLGRALRRISGQAGASPVVNLQTNFGGGKTHSMLALYHLFSGTPASHLPQAIQDIIDQSGVGADAFDALDVRRVAIVGTSLSPASGSKKDDGTQINTIWGELAWQLGGREAYDMIAADDAAGTSPGDGIRRLLERHGPVLILIDEWVAYARQLVDRDVPAGDFETQFSFAQALAEAVAAVDGCMLLVSIPASDAAEAGEQANDLEVGGRNGRLALERLLNVIGRIADQWRPSTKNESFEIVRRRVFQDPDPEARGRIAAIAKAYARLYRATPGAFPKEAATSDYEQRIRDSYPLHPELLDRLYDDWSSLDRFQRTRGVLNLVSDIVHELWRTDDRSALIQPGSVLASASRINPDLTQYLPDSWKTIIDSDIDGPDSTPAAIDADRPNLGHRLITQRLARTVFFGSAPRSGAKAKGLDKRNVWLGTAVPGDTIGNFPTALELLSQRSIHFYEENGQYWFDTQASVQKTANEYAEQLRDDPETVHAEVQRRLEREFASQRGDFTAVHVAPESGADVPDTMETRLVVVHPRHTWRRNDRDKSSAHKWIMGALAGPGAQRIHKNTLVFAAADYDAMDRLEAATRQYLGWRRVSDSADSLDLSAQQARQAKEKAAQADAVAAALLREAYVWAVFPVQNDPREPLTLSASKITGSGPIATAVTEKLRREEALIPLLDASYLGDVLSQELSSVWEGDGEVSVKTLWEWFTRFPYMLRLKNRQVLDDAVAGAPLSVSPAFAVARGKGLDGSYMGLIIPPDNNAQFTVTDNTLLVSLEKARKQVEAEEAAREAAGQR
;
A
#
# COMPACT_ATOMS: atom_id res chain seq x y z
N MET A 1 -21.80 -25.60 5.03
CA MET A 1 -22.42 -24.92 3.86
C MET A 1 -23.11 -23.66 4.34
N ALA A 2 -22.95 -22.55 3.64
CA ALA A 2 -23.71 -21.33 3.96
C ALA A 2 -25.21 -21.62 3.80
N PRO A 3 -26.07 -21.15 4.72
CA PRO A 3 -27.50 -21.42 4.67
C PRO A 3 -28.12 -20.89 3.37
N THR A 4 -29.04 -21.64 2.82
CA THR A 4 -29.79 -21.27 1.61
C THR A 4 -30.76 -20.12 1.91
N ASN A 5 -31.24 -19.42 0.88
CA ASN A 5 -32.25 -18.38 1.04
C ASN A 5 -33.53 -18.93 1.73
N ARG A 6 -33.88 -20.18 1.46
CA ARG A 6 -35.01 -20.84 2.07
C ARG A 6 -34.80 -21.11 3.57
N GLU A 7 -33.64 -21.63 3.93
CA GLU A 7 -33.29 -21.86 5.35
C GLU A 7 -33.25 -20.55 6.16
N ARG A 8 -32.79 -19.45 5.55
CA ARG A 8 -32.84 -18.12 6.21
C ARG A 8 -34.25 -17.63 6.46
N ILE A 9 -35.18 -17.79 5.49
CA ILE A 9 -36.58 -17.44 5.64
C ILE A 9 -37.24 -18.34 6.67
N ASP A 10 -36.97 -19.66 6.67
CA ASP A 10 -37.47 -20.62 7.65
C ASP A 10 -37.12 -20.18 9.08
N ARG A 11 -35.85 -19.86 9.28
CA ARG A 11 -35.34 -19.39 10.57
C ARG A 11 -35.95 -18.04 10.96
N GLY A 12 -36.10 -17.12 9.99
CA GLY A 12 -36.76 -15.83 10.20
C GLY A 12 -38.18 -15.96 10.66
N PHE A 13 -39.03 -16.85 10.03
CA PHE A 13 -40.39 -17.11 10.45
C PHE A 13 -40.49 -17.83 11.79
N ALA A 14 -39.53 -18.69 12.15
CA ALA A 14 -39.48 -19.32 13.48
C ALA A 14 -39.29 -18.24 14.57
N LEU A 15 -38.30 -17.35 14.40
CA LEU A 15 -38.05 -16.24 15.32
C LEU A 15 -39.20 -15.23 15.37
N LEU A 16 -39.85 -14.98 14.24
CA LEU A 16 -41.01 -14.12 14.16
C LEU A 16 -42.17 -14.69 14.98
N SER A 17 -42.44 -16.00 14.85
CA SER A 17 -43.48 -16.69 15.60
C SER A 17 -43.23 -16.67 17.10
N GLU A 18 -42.00 -16.91 17.52
CA GLU A 18 -41.62 -16.86 18.92
C GLU A 18 -41.80 -15.45 19.49
N GLY A 19 -41.30 -14.40 18.81
CA GLY A 19 -41.41 -13.04 19.31
C GLY A 19 -42.79 -12.40 19.22
N LEU A 20 -43.70 -12.90 18.37
CA LEU A 20 -45.10 -12.41 18.29
C LEU A 20 -46.02 -13.06 19.29
N LEU A 21 -45.65 -14.18 19.91
CA LEU A 21 -46.55 -14.96 20.77
C LEU A 21 -47.04 -14.15 21.96
N ASP A 22 -46.16 -13.44 22.65
CA ASP A 22 -46.49 -12.61 23.81
C ASP A 22 -47.40 -11.41 23.49
N LEU A 23 -47.40 -10.95 22.25
CA LEU A 23 -48.31 -9.90 21.79
C LEU A 23 -49.65 -10.48 21.33
N VAL A 24 -49.63 -11.56 20.54
CA VAL A 24 -50.83 -12.07 19.85
C VAL A 24 -51.69 -12.91 20.78
N ASP A 25 -51.13 -13.73 21.63
CA ASP A 25 -51.89 -14.66 22.48
C ASP A 25 -52.84 -13.94 23.47
N PRO A 26 -52.38 -12.92 24.24
CA PRO A 26 -53.29 -12.20 25.15
C PRO A 26 -54.41 -11.46 24.41
N VAL A 27 -54.06 -10.77 23.28
CA VAL A 27 -55.04 -10.00 22.52
C VAL A 27 -56.11 -10.91 21.91
N MET A 28 -55.71 -12.06 21.35
CA MET A 28 -56.65 -12.98 20.73
C MET A 28 -57.46 -13.81 21.74
N THR A 29 -56.89 -14.08 22.91
CA THR A 29 -57.60 -14.68 24.05
C THR A 29 -58.76 -13.78 24.49
N ASP A 30 -58.53 -12.47 24.60
CA ASP A 30 -59.57 -11.47 24.92
C ASP A 30 -60.62 -11.37 23.80
N VAL A 31 -60.21 -11.35 22.52
CA VAL A 31 -61.11 -11.28 21.37
C VAL A 31 -62.12 -12.47 21.31
N PHE A 32 -61.65 -13.67 21.62
CA PHE A 32 -62.45 -14.89 21.54
C PHE A 32 -62.93 -15.42 22.88
N ASP A 33 -62.61 -14.73 23.96
CA ASP A 33 -62.95 -15.15 25.36
C ASP A 33 -62.55 -16.63 25.62
N SER A 34 -61.36 -17.02 25.11
CA SER A 34 -60.83 -18.42 25.14
C SER A 34 -59.33 -18.50 24.94
N GLU A 35 -58.68 -19.25 25.80
CA GLU A 35 -57.26 -19.63 25.60
C GLU A 35 -57.05 -20.51 24.36
N GLU A 36 -58.11 -21.23 23.90
CA GLU A 36 -58.11 -22.02 22.66
C GLU A 36 -58.60 -21.18 21.46
N TRP A 37 -58.28 -19.90 21.41
CA TRP A 37 -58.69 -18.99 20.36
C TRP A 37 -58.32 -19.48 18.92
N PRO A 38 -57.23 -20.25 18.64
CA PRO A 38 -56.98 -20.78 17.29
C PRO A 38 -58.08 -21.75 16.85
N THR A 39 -58.59 -22.59 17.76
CA THR A 39 -59.71 -23.50 17.49
C THR A 39 -61.00 -22.72 17.21
N ARG A 40 -61.27 -21.69 18.01
CA ARG A 40 -62.38 -20.79 17.79
C ARG A 40 -62.30 -20.04 16.47
N MET A 41 -61.14 -19.59 16.10
CA MET A 41 -60.85 -18.96 14.80
C MET A 41 -61.10 -19.93 13.65
N ALA A 42 -60.66 -21.18 13.75
CA ALA A 42 -60.92 -22.22 12.77
C ALA A 42 -62.42 -22.58 12.63
N GLU A 43 -63.16 -22.61 13.74
CA GLU A 43 -64.61 -22.79 13.74
C GLU A 43 -65.34 -21.63 13.08
N ALA A 44 -64.89 -20.38 13.32
CA ALA A 44 -65.48 -19.19 12.68
C ALA A 44 -65.26 -19.21 11.18
N ASP A 45 -64.06 -19.65 10.73
CA ASP A 45 -63.73 -19.83 9.31
C ASP A 45 -64.61 -20.88 8.63
N ALA A 46 -64.75 -22.03 9.29
CA ALA A 46 -65.63 -23.12 8.80
C ALA A 46 -67.04 -22.71 8.62
N ARG A 47 -67.60 -21.87 9.55
CA ARG A 47 -68.93 -21.29 9.46
C ARG A 47 -69.08 -20.27 8.32
N LYS A 48 -68.04 -19.49 8.05
CA LYS A 48 -68.03 -18.43 7.03
C LYS A 48 -67.87 -18.95 5.60
N HIS A 49 -67.06 -19.98 5.43
CA HIS A 49 -66.66 -20.48 4.13
C HIS A 49 -67.06 -21.91 3.78
N GLY A 50 -67.76 -22.59 4.68
CA GLY A 50 -68.25 -23.93 4.46
C GLY A 50 -67.17 -24.95 4.27
N GLY A 51 -66.68 -25.60 5.35
CA GLY A 51 -65.56 -26.56 5.20
C GLY A 51 -65.27 -27.33 6.49
N ARG A 52 -64.30 -28.22 6.49
CA ARG A 52 -63.86 -28.90 7.72
C ARG A 52 -63.07 -27.93 8.58
N VAL A 53 -63.22 -27.97 9.89
CA VAL A 53 -62.41 -27.22 10.86
C VAL A 53 -60.97 -27.66 10.73
N ARG A 54 -60.08 -26.71 10.44
CA ARG A 54 -58.64 -26.95 10.33
C ARG A 54 -58.01 -26.84 11.72
N THR A 55 -56.97 -27.62 12.00
CA THR A 55 -56.20 -27.46 13.23
C THR A 55 -55.26 -26.29 13.06
N LEU A 56 -55.41 -25.23 13.84
CA LEU A 56 -54.57 -24.05 13.89
C LEU A 56 -53.82 -24.04 15.20
N THR A 57 -52.56 -23.58 15.22
CA THR A 57 -51.72 -23.48 16.41
C THR A 57 -51.28 -22.02 16.67
N LYS A 58 -51.11 -21.67 17.95
CA LYS A 58 -50.70 -20.33 18.40
C LYS A 58 -49.33 -19.94 17.85
N THR A 59 -48.48 -20.94 17.59
CA THR A 59 -47.09 -20.80 17.12
C THR A 59 -46.94 -20.87 15.60
N ASP A 60 -48.04 -20.90 14.83
CA ASP A 60 -47.98 -20.80 13.38
C ASP A 60 -47.88 -19.32 12.98
N PRO A 61 -46.76 -18.89 12.32
CA PRO A 61 -46.59 -17.51 11.87
C PRO A 61 -47.79 -17.01 11.02
N GLN A 62 -48.40 -17.90 10.20
CA GLN A 62 -49.53 -17.54 9.40
C GLN A 62 -50.77 -17.18 10.25
N VAL A 63 -51.03 -17.92 11.31
CA VAL A 63 -52.12 -17.70 12.23
C VAL A 63 -51.94 -16.40 12.98
N GLN A 64 -50.73 -16.12 13.46
CA GLN A 64 -50.37 -14.88 14.15
C GLN A 64 -50.46 -13.65 13.23
N LEU A 65 -49.87 -13.70 12.04
CA LEU A 65 -49.93 -12.62 11.06
C LEU A 65 -51.35 -12.36 10.59
N ARG A 66 -52.14 -13.41 10.45
CA ARG A 66 -53.55 -13.31 10.12
C ARG A 66 -54.34 -12.66 11.26
N ALA A 67 -54.08 -13.03 12.51
CA ALA A 67 -54.68 -12.40 13.68
C ALA A 67 -54.48 -10.88 13.68
N ILE A 68 -53.22 -10.43 13.49
CA ILE A 68 -52.90 -9.00 13.44
C ILE A 68 -53.59 -8.27 12.28
N THR A 69 -53.74 -8.90 11.12
CA THR A 69 -54.34 -8.27 9.92
C THR A 69 -55.87 -8.28 9.92
N GLU A 70 -56.51 -9.35 10.38
CA GLU A 70 -57.97 -9.49 10.34
C GLU A 70 -58.66 -8.88 11.57
N TRP A 71 -57.99 -8.88 12.73
CA TRP A 71 -58.44 -8.25 13.97
C TRP A 71 -57.67 -6.98 14.32
N GLY A 72 -57.14 -6.26 13.34
CA GLY A 72 -56.28 -5.11 13.53
C GLY A 72 -56.77 -4.03 14.48
N ARG A 73 -58.12 -3.88 14.65
CA ARG A 73 -58.68 -2.95 15.64
C ARG A 73 -58.35 -3.34 17.08
N SER A 74 -58.27 -4.63 17.37
CA SER A 74 -57.96 -5.15 18.72
C SER A 74 -56.48 -4.96 19.03
N PHE A 75 -55.61 -4.87 18.01
CA PHE A 75 -54.19 -4.58 18.16
C PHE A 75 -53.86 -3.07 18.13
N ALA A 76 -54.88 -2.17 17.98
CA ALA A 76 -54.63 -0.73 17.83
C ALA A 76 -53.96 -0.06 19.06
N GLY A 77 -54.06 -0.68 20.24
CA GLY A 77 -53.38 -0.23 21.45
C GLY A 77 -51.88 -0.57 21.49
N ALA A 78 -51.45 -1.61 20.77
CA ALA A 78 -50.08 -2.11 20.76
C ALA A 78 -49.37 -1.84 19.42
N LEU A 79 -50.05 -1.85 18.29
CA LEU A 79 -49.51 -1.67 16.96
C LEU A 79 -50.23 -0.56 16.19
N SER A 80 -49.51 0.42 15.71
CA SER A 80 -50.05 1.46 14.80
C SER A 80 -50.47 0.84 13.44
N ARG A 81 -51.30 1.54 12.65
CA ARG A 81 -51.72 1.06 11.32
C ARG A 81 -50.56 0.77 10.38
N SER A 82 -49.48 1.56 10.42
CA SER A 82 -48.31 1.33 9.65
C SER A 82 -47.54 0.07 10.11
N GLN A 83 -47.54 -0.22 11.41
CA GLN A 83 -46.91 -1.45 11.95
C GLN A 83 -47.74 -2.70 11.62
N GLN A 84 -49.05 -2.61 11.62
CA GLN A 84 -49.95 -3.69 11.15
C GLN A 84 -49.79 -3.99 9.64
N ALA A 85 -49.35 -3.01 8.83
CA ALA A 85 -49.06 -3.23 7.43
C ALA A 85 -47.81 -4.17 7.23
N TYR A 86 -46.89 -4.21 8.17
CA TYR A 86 -45.78 -5.19 8.15
C TYR A 86 -46.31 -6.63 8.21
N ALA A 87 -47.33 -6.90 9.04
CA ALA A 87 -47.96 -8.21 9.11
C ALA A 87 -48.66 -8.61 7.78
N SER A 88 -49.21 -7.64 7.06
CA SER A 88 -49.81 -7.90 5.74
C SER A 88 -48.75 -8.26 4.70
N GLU A 89 -47.62 -7.54 4.66
CA GLU A 89 -46.48 -7.83 3.77
C GLU A 89 -45.86 -9.21 4.07
N LEU A 90 -45.70 -9.54 5.35
CA LEU A 90 -45.15 -10.84 5.75
C LEU A 90 -46.11 -12.00 5.47
N ARG A 91 -47.44 -11.79 5.43
CA ARG A 91 -48.41 -12.82 4.96
C ARG A 91 -48.16 -13.18 3.50
N GLU A 92 -47.87 -12.21 2.63
CA GLU A 92 -47.54 -12.48 1.23
C GLU A 92 -46.25 -13.28 1.12
N ALA A 93 -45.18 -12.86 1.83
CA ALA A 93 -43.91 -13.59 1.88
C ALA A 93 -44.07 -15.04 2.40
N ARG A 94 -44.89 -15.23 3.45
CA ARG A 94 -45.21 -16.55 4.01
C ARG A 94 -45.98 -17.43 3.02
N ASN A 95 -46.88 -16.87 2.25
CA ASN A 95 -47.61 -17.61 1.24
C ASN A 95 -46.69 -18.12 0.12
N LEU A 96 -45.78 -17.26 -0.39
CA LEU A 96 -44.75 -17.65 -1.36
C LEU A 96 -43.88 -18.78 -0.82
N TRP A 97 -43.45 -18.65 0.45
CA TRP A 97 -42.69 -19.68 1.14
C TRP A 97 -43.40 -21.03 1.24
N ALA A 98 -44.71 -21.01 1.60
CA ALA A 98 -45.52 -22.22 1.74
C ALA A 98 -45.79 -22.94 0.42
N HIS A 99 -45.83 -22.21 -0.70
CA HIS A 99 -45.99 -22.77 -2.05
C HIS A 99 -44.67 -23.29 -2.66
N GLY A 100 -43.55 -23.20 -1.93
CA GLY A 100 -42.28 -23.73 -2.40
C GLY A 100 -41.60 -22.89 -3.47
N GLU A 101 -41.95 -21.63 -3.62
CA GLU A 101 -41.30 -20.72 -4.57
C GLU A 101 -39.86 -20.40 -4.18
N GLN A 102 -39.03 -20.14 -5.18
CA GLN A 102 -37.63 -19.76 -4.96
C GLN A 102 -37.51 -18.27 -4.64
N PHE A 103 -37.00 -17.96 -3.46
CA PHE A 103 -36.73 -16.58 -3.05
C PHE A 103 -35.42 -16.06 -3.64
N LYS A 104 -35.50 -14.89 -4.28
CA LYS A 104 -34.31 -14.09 -4.59
C LYS A 104 -33.77 -13.45 -3.31
N SER A 105 -32.44 -13.23 -3.24
CA SER A 105 -31.79 -12.67 -2.05
C SER A 105 -32.37 -11.32 -1.61
N GLU A 106 -32.77 -10.46 -2.55
CA GLU A 106 -33.43 -9.17 -2.27
C GLU A 106 -34.79 -9.35 -1.58
N GLN A 107 -35.56 -10.36 -1.99
CA GLN A 107 -36.88 -10.67 -1.37
C GLN A 107 -36.70 -11.19 0.06
N VAL A 108 -35.66 -12.03 0.29
CA VAL A 108 -35.29 -12.50 1.63
C VAL A 108 -34.86 -11.34 2.52
N LEU A 109 -34.05 -10.45 1.99
CA LEU A 109 -33.55 -9.28 2.71
C LEU A 109 -34.68 -8.37 3.15
N ARG A 110 -35.65 -8.11 2.23
CA ARG A 110 -36.84 -7.34 2.52
C ARG A 110 -37.75 -8.02 3.56
N ALA A 111 -37.95 -9.33 3.44
CA ALA A 111 -38.74 -10.07 4.41
C ALA A 111 -38.13 -10.05 5.82
N LEU A 112 -36.81 -10.26 5.94
CA LEU A 112 -36.08 -10.18 7.20
C LEU A 112 -36.12 -8.76 7.81
N ASP A 113 -36.00 -7.73 6.98
CA ASP A 113 -36.12 -6.33 7.43
C ASP A 113 -37.50 -6.05 8.02
N THR A 114 -38.58 -6.47 7.30
CA THR A 114 -39.96 -6.32 7.75
C THR A 114 -40.25 -7.15 9.01
N MET A 115 -39.68 -8.37 9.15
CA MET A 115 -39.75 -9.17 10.37
C MET A 115 -39.10 -8.43 11.55
N GLY A 116 -37.91 -7.89 11.39
CA GLY A 116 -37.22 -7.11 12.43
C GLY A 116 -38.00 -5.85 12.85
N LEU A 117 -38.65 -5.17 11.91
CA LEU A 117 -39.52 -4.01 12.21
C LEU A 117 -40.76 -4.41 12.99
N LEU A 118 -41.43 -5.52 12.62
CA LEU A 118 -42.64 -6.01 13.31
C LEU A 118 -42.28 -6.52 14.72
N LEU A 119 -41.16 -7.26 14.89
CA LEU A 119 -40.71 -7.74 16.18
C LEU A 119 -40.37 -6.61 17.15
N ARG A 120 -39.69 -5.58 16.67
CA ARG A 120 -39.44 -4.35 17.49
C ARG A 120 -40.76 -3.69 17.91
N ALA A 121 -41.74 -3.62 17.00
CA ALA A 121 -43.06 -3.07 17.32
C ALA A 121 -43.81 -3.94 18.31
N ALA A 122 -43.60 -5.26 18.30
CA ALA A 122 -44.19 -6.22 19.23
C ALA A 122 -43.46 -6.30 20.58
N ASN A 123 -42.45 -5.45 20.81
CA ASN A 123 -41.61 -5.44 22.03
C ASN A 123 -40.81 -6.74 22.25
N ALA A 124 -40.34 -7.38 21.16
CA ALA A 124 -39.54 -8.60 21.19
C ALA A 124 -38.07 -8.29 20.70
N PRO A 125 -37.25 -7.60 21.52
CA PRO A 125 -35.91 -7.10 21.08
C PRO A 125 -34.93 -8.23 20.79
N ASP A 126 -34.95 -9.34 21.51
CA ASP A 126 -34.03 -10.46 21.33
C ASP A 126 -34.27 -11.17 19.98
N SER A 127 -35.54 -11.54 19.69
CA SER A 127 -35.89 -12.11 18.39
C SER A 127 -35.62 -11.13 17.23
N ALA A 128 -35.79 -9.81 17.45
CA ALA A 128 -35.45 -8.79 16.46
C ALA A 128 -33.96 -8.71 16.20
N ALA A 129 -33.09 -8.85 17.21
CA ALA A 129 -31.65 -8.87 17.09
C ALA A 129 -31.17 -10.12 16.33
N ASP A 130 -31.75 -11.28 16.58
CA ASP A 130 -31.42 -12.53 15.88
C ASP A 130 -31.81 -12.47 14.40
N VAL A 131 -33.00 -11.89 14.08
CA VAL A 131 -33.37 -11.64 12.66
C VAL A 131 -32.44 -10.65 11.98
N GLU A 132 -32.02 -9.61 12.68
CA GLU A 132 -31.05 -8.63 12.16
C GLU A 132 -29.68 -9.28 11.87
N ALA A 133 -29.23 -10.23 12.72
CA ALA A 133 -28.02 -10.99 12.50
C ALA A 133 -28.10 -11.83 11.20
N ILE A 134 -29.22 -12.52 10.96
CA ILE A 134 -29.45 -13.26 9.70
C ILE A 134 -29.44 -12.33 8.49
N LYS A 135 -30.04 -11.15 8.60
CA LYS A 135 -30.07 -10.14 7.56
C LYS A 135 -28.66 -9.64 7.23
N GLN A 136 -27.86 -9.31 8.24
CA GLN A 136 -26.47 -8.86 8.08
C GLN A 136 -25.59 -9.93 7.41
N GLU A 137 -25.74 -11.21 7.79
CA GLU A 137 -25.04 -12.31 7.15
C GLU A 137 -25.41 -12.42 5.66
N LEU A 138 -26.71 -12.28 5.32
CA LEU A 138 -27.14 -12.27 3.92
C LEU A 138 -26.58 -11.07 3.15
N GLN A 139 -26.57 -9.87 3.74
CA GLN A 139 -26.00 -8.67 3.13
C GLN A 139 -24.52 -8.85 2.85
N ARG A 140 -23.73 -9.36 3.81
CA ARG A 140 -22.31 -9.69 3.59
C ARG A 140 -22.12 -10.68 2.45
N THR A 141 -22.98 -11.71 2.37
CA THR A 141 -22.93 -12.72 1.30
C THR A 141 -23.29 -12.12 -0.07
N MET A 142 -24.23 -11.18 -0.13
CA MET A 142 -24.60 -10.48 -1.36
C MET A 142 -23.50 -9.54 -1.82
N LEU A 143 -22.91 -8.76 -0.91
CA LEU A 143 -21.80 -7.86 -1.20
C LEU A 143 -20.57 -8.62 -1.70
N SER A 144 -20.23 -9.76 -1.08
CA SER A 144 -19.12 -10.60 -1.55
C SER A 144 -19.37 -11.19 -2.94
N LYS A 145 -20.61 -11.66 -3.22
CA LYS A 145 -20.97 -12.14 -4.56
C LYS A 145 -21.00 -11.04 -5.61
N GLN A 146 -21.37 -9.83 -5.23
CA GLN A 146 -21.39 -8.68 -6.12
C GLN A 146 -19.97 -8.20 -6.41
N ALA A 147 -19.10 -8.14 -5.39
CA ALA A 147 -17.69 -7.89 -5.54
C ALA A 147 -17.00 -8.96 -6.43
N ASP A 148 -17.31 -10.24 -6.20
CA ASP A 148 -16.82 -11.35 -7.05
C ASP A 148 -17.31 -11.25 -8.51
N SER A 149 -18.53 -10.77 -8.74
CA SER A 149 -19.10 -10.58 -10.07
C SER A 149 -18.48 -9.38 -10.79
N GLU A 150 -18.26 -8.27 -10.10
CA GLU A 150 -17.58 -7.09 -10.63
C GLU A 150 -16.10 -7.36 -10.84
N TYR A 151 -15.46 -8.08 -9.92
CA TYR A 151 -14.09 -8.56 -10.07
C TYR A 151 -13.94 -9.43 -11.32
N ARG A 152 -14.87 -10.37 -11.57
CA ARG A 152 -14.89 -11.18 -12.80
C ARG A 152 -15.11 -10.36 -14.07
N ARG A 153 -15.92 -9.30 -14.02
CA ARG A 153 -16.13 -8.40 -15.18
C ARG A 153 -14.89 -7.57 -15.50
N ARG A 154 -14.14 -7.11 -14.48
CA ARG A 154 -12.89 -6.33 -14.63
C ARG A 154 -11.68 -7.21 -14.88
N ALA A 155 -11.65 -8.44 -14.37
CA ALA A 155 -10.67 -9.48 -14.71
C ALA A 155 -10.74 -9.94 -16.20
N ALA A 156 -11.54 -9.26 -17.02
CA ALA A 156 -11.53 -9.45 -18.47
C ALA A 156 -10.22 -8.99 -19.14
N VAL A 157 -9.41 -8.15 -18.49
CA VAL A 157 -8.01 -7.93 -18.89
C VAL A 157 -7.18 -9.04 -18.23
N LYS A 158 -7.06 -10.18 -18.90
CA LYS A 158 -6.24 -11.30 -18.44
C LYS A 158 -4.78 -11.01 -18.74
N LEU A 159 -3.91 -11.23 -17.76
CA LEU A 159 -2.48 -11.22 -17.99
C LEU A 159 -2.15 -12.43 -18.87
N GLU A 160 -1.81 -12.21 -20.13
CA GLU A 160 -1.35 -13.26 -21.00
C GLU A 160 0.08 -13.70 -20.65
N ALA A 161 0.41 -14.96 -20.92
CA ALA A 161 1.69 -15.57 -20.58
C ALA A 161 2.93 -14.86 -21.18
N GLY A 162 2.72 -13.92 -22.10
CA GLY A 162 3.78 -13.22 -22.85
C GLY A 162 4.02 -13.85 -24.22
N GLU A 163 4.86 -13.19 -25.03
CA GLU A 163 5.09 -13.57 -26.42
C GLU A 163 5.47 -15.05 -26.58
N GLY A 164 4.52 -15.86 -27.10
CA GLY A 164 4.76 -17.27 -27.42
C GLY A 164 4.89 -18.22 -26.23
N LEU A 165 4.60 -17.78 -25.02
CA LEU A 165 4.60 -18.64 -23.83
C LEU A 165 3.22 -19.25 -23.57
N THR A 166 3.21 -20.45 -23.00
CA THR A 166 2.00 -21.16 -22.61
C THR A 166 1.62 -20.81 -21.17
N ALA A 167 0.33 -20.66 -20.91
CA ALA A 167 -0.17 -20.43 -19.56
C ALA A 167 0.13 -21.62 -18.64
N TRP A 168 0.42 -21.35 -17.36
CA TRP A 168 0.76 -22.41 -16.40
C TRP A 168 -0.33 -23.49 -16.32
N ARG A 169 -1.59 -23.10 -16.36
CA ARG A 169 -2.74 -24.01 -16.23
C ARG A 169 -2.91 -24.99 -17.41
N ASP A 170 -2.34 -24.70 -18.56
CA ASP A 170 -2.38 -25.55 -19.73
C ASP A 170 -1.23 -26.59 -19.70
N LEU A 171 -0.25 -26.44 -18.80
CA LEU A 171 0.93 -27.30 -18.66
C LEU A 171 0.89 -28.19 -17.42
N ILE A 172 0.27 -27.73 -16.34
CA ILE A 172 0.21 -28.44 -15.08
C ILE A 172 -1.17 -28.23 -14.43
N ARG A 173 -1.71 -29.29 -13.84
CA ARG A 173 -3.03 -29.26 -13.19
C ARG A 173 -2.87 -29.34 -11.68
N PRO A 174 -3.61 -28.52 -10.91
CA PRO A 174 -3.74 -28.75 -9.48
C PRO A 174 -4.43 -30.11 -9.19
N HIS A 175 -4.26 -30.63 -7.98
CA HIS A 175 -5.04 -31.77 -7.54
C HIS A 175 -6.54 -31.44 -7.47
N GLU A 176 -7.42 -32.44 -7.59
CA GLU A 176 -8.88 -32.21 -7.65
C GLU A 176 -9.45 -31.48 -6.44
N GLU A 177 -8.97 -31.80 -5.27
CA GLU A 177 -9.37 -31.16 -4.02
C GLU A 177 -9.10 -29.63 -4.05
N ILE A 178 -7.98 -29.22 -4.65
CA ILE A 178 -7.62 -27.80 -4.80
C ILE A 178 -8.48 -27.15 -5.87
N MET A 179 -8.68 -27.82 -7.01
CA MET A 179 -9.55 -27.28 -8.07
C MET A 179 -10.98 -27.06 -7.60
N ARG A 180 -11.50 -27.94 -6.74
CA ARG A 180 -12.85 -27.83 -6.16
C ARG A 180 -12.92 -26.88 -4.96
N GLY A 181 -11.78 -26.47 -4.40
CA GLY A 181 -11.72 -25.70 -3.16
C GLY A 181 -12.22 -26.48 -1.94
N ALA A 182 -12.16 -27.79 -2.00
CA ALA A 182 -12.67 -28.70 -0.97
C ALA A 182 -11.59 -29.20 -0.01
N PHE A 183 -10.44 -28.50 0.04
CA PHE A 183 -9.37 -28.81 0.98
C PHE A 183 -9.57 -28.05 2.30
N ALA A 184 -9.46 -28.78 3.40
CA ALA A 184 -9.45 -28.18 4.74
C ALA A 184 -8.01 -28.12 5.27
N SER A 185 -7.68 -27.11 6.05
CA SER A 185 -6.37 -26.99 6.74
C SER A 185 -6.00 -28.24 7.53
N ALA A 186 -6.99 -28.99 8.03
CA ALA A 186 -6.81 -30.25 8.70
C ALA A 186 -6.34 -31.39 7.76
N GLU A 187 -6.61 -31.31 6.45
CA GLU A 187 -6.21 -32.35 5.49
C GLU A 187 -4.71 -32.33 5.20
N PHE A 188 -4.04 -31.18 5.40
CA PHE A 188 -2.57 -31.09 5.34
C PHE A 188 -1.90 -31.40 6.67
N ALA A 189 -2.67 -31.74 7.72
CA ALA A 189 -2.15 -32.14 8.99
C ALA A 189 -1.88 -33.64 9.01
N ALA A 190 -0.64 -34.02 8.82
CA ALA A 190 -0.18 -35.37 9.14
C ALA A 190 -0.41 -35.62 10.63
N ASP A 191 -1.24 -36.59 10.99
CA ASP A 191 -1.54 -36.98 12.37
C ASP A 191 -1.15 -38.46 12.60
N LEU A 192 -0.03 -38.64 13.26
CA LEU A 192 0.52 -39.96 13.53
C LEU A 192 -0.42 -40.79 14.42
N HIS A 193 -1.14 -40.16 15.36
CA HIS A 193 -2.02 -40.88 16.29
C HIS A 193 -3.22 -41.48 15.57
N THR A 194 -3.96 -40.63 14.78
CA THR A 194 -5.15 -41.09 14.05
C THR A 194 -4.83 -42.14 12.97
N VAL A 195 -3.64 -42.07 12.36
CA VAL A 195 -3.16 -43.08 11.43
C VAL A 195 -2.85 -44.38 12.13
N ALA A 196 -2.18 -44.34 13.29
CA ALA A 196 -1.78 -45.54 14.06
C ALA A 196 -2.98 -46.29 14.61
N ILE A 197 -4.05 -45.61 15.02
CA ILE A 197 -5.29 -46.21 15.50
C ILE A 197 -6.30 -46.56 14.41
N GLY A 198 -6.00 -46.21 13.13
CA GLY A 198 -6.85 -46.51 11.96
C GLY A 198 -8.09 -45.64 11.83
N GLU A 199 -8.15 -44.48 12.51
CA GLU A 199 -9.30 -43.57 12.50
C GLU A 199 -9.12 -42.37 11.55
N ASN A 200 -7.98 -42.22 10.85
CA ASN A 200 -7.76 -41.12 9.93
C ASN A 200 -8.62 -41.31 8.67
N PRO A 201 -9.47 -40.34 8.31
CA PRO A 201 -10.37 -40.44 7.16
C PRO A 201 -9.66 -40.28 5.80
N ASN A 202 -8.45 -39.78 5.79
CA ASN A 202 -7.73 -39.47 4.56
C ASN A 202 -6.89 -40.67 4.12
N ARG A 203 -7.31 -41.31 2.99
CA ARG A 203 -6.60 -42.46 2.43
C ARG A 203 -5.14 -42.16 2.10
N GLU A 204 -4.81 -40.92 1.78
CA GLU A 204 -3.44 -40.48 1.51
C GLU A 204 -2.50 -40.72 2.70
N TYR A 205 -3.01 -40.60 3.93
CA TYR A 205 -2.22 -40.84 5.15
C TYR A 205 -2.36 -42.25 5.72
N THR A 206 -3.34 -43.04 5.29
CA THR A 206 -3.58 -44.40 5.85
C THR A 206 -3.09 -45.51 4.93
N ASP A 207 -3.00 -45.29 3.62
CA ASP A 207 -2.53 -46.25 2.64
C ASP A 207 -1.04 -46.04 2.32
N PRO A 208 -0.14 -46.99 2.60
CA PRO A 208 1.31 -46.87 2.39
C PRO A 208 1.68 -46.48 0.94
N VAL A 209 1.00 -47.07 -0.04
CA VAL A 209 1.27 -46.85 -1.46
C VAL A 209 0.84 -45.41 -1.86
N ALA A 210 -0.37 -45.00 -1.49
CA ALA A 210 -0.87 -43.66 -1.75
C ALA A 210 -0.01 -42.57 -1.03
N PHE A 211 0.42 -42.85 0.19
CA PHE A 211 1.31 -41.97 0.95
C PHE A 211 2.63 -41.71 0.21
N PHE A 212 3.33 -42.76 -0.19
CA PHE A 212 4.62 -42.58 -0.88
C PHE A 212 4.49 -42.04 -2.32
N GLN A 213 3.37 -42.27 -3.01
CA GLN A 213 3.12 -41.64 -4.31
C GLN A 213 3.05 -40.11 -4.24
N ARG A 214 2.55 -39.57 -3.15
CA ARG A 214 2.41 -38.10 -2.93
C ARG A 214 3.54 -37.49 -2.09
N THR A 215 4.39 -38.33 -1.48
CA THR A 215 5.54 -37.86 -0.70
C THR A 215 6.72 -37.53 -1.61
N TYR A 216 7.24 -36.31 -1.49
CA TYR A 216 8.53 -35.96 -2.07
C TYR A 216 9.65 -36.51 -1.19
N LEU A 217 10.48 -37.38 -1.76
CA LEU A 217 11.62 -37.97 -1.08
C LEU A 217 12.79 -36.98 -1.11
N THR A 218 12.93 -36.20 -0.03
CA THR A 218 14.10 -35.33 0.17
C THR A 218 15.34 -36.18 0.40
N ASP A 219 16.51 -35.58 0.17
CA ASP A 219 17.78 -36.25 0.50
C ASP A 219 17.83 -36.67 1.98
N GLY A 220 17.32 -35.82 2.88
CA GLY A 220 17.19 -36.14 4.28
C GLY A 220 16.26 -37.33 4.54
N LEU A 221 15.05 -37.35 3.92
CA LEU A 221 14.11 -38.44 4.13
C LEU A 221 14.64 -39.76 3.53
N THR A 222 15.28 -39.71 2.37
CA THR A 222 15.93 -40.87 1.73
C THR A 222 17.02 -41.47 2.64
N ASP A 223 17.86 -40.62 3.21
CA ASP A 223 18.88 -41.06 4.17
C ASP A 223 18.25 -41.68 5.45
N LEU A 224 17.19 -41.04 5.98
CA LEU A 224 16.47 -41.57 7.16
C LEU A 224 15.87 -42.96 6.91
N LEU A 225 15.17 -43.14 5.78
CA LEU A 225 14.59 -44.42 5.39
C LEU A 225 15.68 -45.48 5.21
N GLY A 226 16.80 -45.15 4.56
CA GLY A 226 17.93 -46.07 4.40
C GLY A 226 18.61 -46.44 5.71
N ARG A 227 18.77 -45.48 6.65
CA ARG A 227 19.27 -45.78 8.01
C ARG A 227 18.33 -46.68 8.78
N ALA A 228 17.03 -46.43 8.71
CA ALA A 228 16.04 -47.25 9.38
C ALA A 228 16.02 -48.72 8.87
N LEU A 229 16.10 -48.90 7.54
CA LEU A 229 16.22 -50.21 6.92
C LEU A 229 17.44 -50.97 7.45
N ARG A 230 18.62 -50.34 7.43
CA ARG A 230 19.84 -50.96 7.95
C ARG A 230 19.75 -51.30 9.46
N ARG A 231 19.22 -50.37 10.26
CA ARG A 231 19.14 -50.60 11.72
C ARG A 231 18.14 -51.70 12.07
N ILE A 232 16.95 -51.67 11.50
CA ILE A 232 15.87 -52.65 11.77
C ILE A 232 16.26 -54.04 11.27
N SER A 233 17.00 -54.12 10.14
CA SER A 233 17.51 -55.45 9.64
C SER A 233 18.74 -55.94 10.38
N GLY A 234 19.20 -55.24 11.45
CA GLY A 234 20.34 -55.70 12.26
C GLY A 234 21.73 -55.44 11.64
N GLN A 235 21.83 -54.61 10.63
CA GLN A 235 23.13 -54.20 10.03
C GLN A 235 23.87 -53.23 10.96
N ALA A 236 25.18 -53.41 11.11
CA ALA A 236 26.00 -52.52 11.92
C ALA A 236 26.16 -51.13 11.30
N GLY A 237 26.29 -50.11 12.18
CA GLY A 237 26.69 -48.74 11.78
C GLY A 237 25.55 -47.74 11.54
N ALA A 238 24.30 -48.11 11.76
CA ALA A 238 23.18 -47.15 11.73
C ALA A 238 22.81 -46.70 13.15
N SER A 239 22.53 -45.39 13.32
CA SER A 239 22.17 -44.84 14.64
C SER A 239 20.88 -45.43 15.17
N PRO A 240 20.86 -45.91 16.42
CA PRO A 240 19.68 -46.52 17.05
C PRO A 240 18.65 -45.44 17.48
N VAL A 241 19.08 -44.21 17.75
CA VAL A 241 18.21 -43.12 18.21
C VAL A 241 18.40 -41.92 17.29
N VAL A 242 17.31 -41.39 16.77
CA VAL A 242 17.30 -40.22 15.92
C VAL A 242 16.38 -39.13 16.51
N ASN A 243 16.90 -37.93 16.65
CA ASN A 243 16.13 -36.75 17.04
C ASN A 243 15.81 -35.86 15.82
N LEU A 244 14.53 -35.70 15.54
CA LEU A 244 14.03 -34.86 14.50
C LEU A 244 14.02 -33.40 14.98
N GLN A 245 15.09 -32.66 14.71
CA GLN A 245 15.24 -31.27 15.11
C GLN A 245 14.81 -30.34 13.97
N THR A 246 13.61 -29.88 14.01
CA THR A 246 13.15 -28.75 13.17
C THR A 246 12.13 -27.91 13.94
N ASN A 247 12.03 -26.66 13.57
CA ASN A 247 10.94 -25.82 14.05
C ASN A 247 9.58 -26.36 13.56
N PHE A 248 8.47 -25.89 14.14
CA PHE A 248 7.11 -26.32 13.79
C PHE A 248 6.87 -26.29 12.28
N GLY A 249 6.19 -27.29 11.73
CA GLY A 249 5.88 -27.38 10.29
C GLY A 249 6.99 -27.96 9.40
N GLY A 250 8.14 -28.38 9.97
CA GLY A 250 9.30 -28.88 9.22
C GLY A 250 9.22 -30.33 8.74
N GLY A 251 8.04 -30.97 8.70
CA GLY A 251 7.90 -32.34 8.20
C GLY A 251 8.22 -33.46 9.20
N LYS A 252 8.37 -33.18 10.50
CA LYS A 252 8.68 -34.19 11.54
C LYS A 252 7.68 -35.35 11.54
N THR A 253 6.40 -35.06 11.76
CA THR A 253 5.32 -36.04 11.78
C THR A 253 5.20 -36.77 10.44
N HIS A 254 5.42 -36.08 9.30
CA HIS A 254 5.42 -36.71 7.98
C HIS A 254 6.57 -37.71 7.82
N SER A 255 7.75 -37.41 8.33
CA SER A 255 8.90 -38.33 8.34
C SER A 255 8.67 -39.56 9.24
N MET A 256 7.99 -39.38 10.39
CA MET A 256 7.56 -40.50 11.23
C MET A 256 6.52 -41.38 10.50
N LEU A 257 5.55 -40.79 9.83
CA LEU A 257 4.59 -41.54 9.00
C LEU A 257 5.28 -42.29 7.85
N ALA A 258 6.31 -41.70 7.23
CA ALA A 258 7.07 -42.39 6.19
C ALA A 258 7.72 -43.69 6.75
N LEU A 259 8.30 -43.65 7.95
CA LEU A 259 8.83 -44.83 8.58
C LEU A 259 7.73 -45.80 9.05
N TYR A 260 6.63 -45.26 9.57
CA TYR A 260 5.48 -46.07 9.97
C TYR A 260 4.91 -46.90 8.81
N HIS A 261 4.86 -46.28 7.60
CA HIS A 261 4.39 -46.94 6.39
C HIS A 261 5.44 -47.84 5.73
N LEU A 262 6.72 -47.51 5.82
CA LEU A 262 7.79 -48.33 5.30
C LEU A 262 7.73 -49.74 5.94
N PHE A 263 7.51 -49.81 7.25
CA PHE A 263 7.43 -51.06 8.00
C PHE A 263 5.99 -51.55 8.24
N SER A 264 5.08 -51.24 7.30
CA SER A 264 3.66 -51.65 7.39
C SER A 264 3.39 -53.11 7.05
N GLY A 265 4.39 -53.85 6.58
CA GLY A 265 4.24 -55.22 6.03
C GLY A 265 3.78 -55.20 4.58
N THR A 266 3.74 -54.05 3.88
CA THR A 266 3.48 -53.96 2.46
C THR A 266 4.68 -54.45 1.68
N PRO A 267 4.52 -55.48 0.78
CA PRO A 267 5.63 -56.03 -0.01
C PRO A 267 6.35 -54.95 -0.82
N ALA A 268 7.66 -55.08 -0.96
CA ALA A 268 8.52 -54.16 -1.71
C ALA A 268 7.98 -53.90 -3.15
N SER A 269 7.53 -54.94 -3.81
CA SER A 269 6.99 -54.88 -5.18
C SER A 269 5.72 -54.03 -5.32
N HIS A 270 4.99 -53.72 -4.26
CA HIS A 270 3.79 -52.91 -4.27
C HIS A 270 4.10 -51.41 -3.99
N LEU A 271 5.28 -51.13 -3.42
CA LEU A 271 5.72 -49.77 -3.14
C LEU A 271 6.17 -49.04 -4.41
N PRO A 272 6.09 -47.72 -4.47
CA PRO A 272 6.61 -46.94 -5.59
C PRO A 272 8.09 -47.20 -5.86
N GLN A 273 8.52 -47.14 -7.13
CA GLN A 273 9.88 -47.45 -7.56
C GLN A 273 10.96 -46.76 -6.75
N ALA A 274 10.75 -45.50 -6.42
CA ALA A 274 11.71 -44.74 -5.61
C ALA A 274 11.94 -45.32 -4.21
N ILE A 275 10.94 -45.98 -3.62
CA ILE A 275 11.09 -46.66 -2.32
C ILE A 275 11.79 -48.03 -2.55
N GLN A 276 11.48 -48.75 -3.62
CA GLN A 276 12.20 -49.97 -4.01
C GLN A 276 13.69 -49.66 -4.19
N ASP A 277 14.02 -48.57 -4.87
CA ASP A 277 15.40 -48.13 -5.07
C ASP A 277 16.11 -47.86 -3.74
N ILE A 278 15.42 -47.27 -2.73
CA ILE A 278 15.96 -47.07 -1.39
C ILE A 278 16.19 -48.40 -0.67
N ILE A 279 15.27 -49.38 -0.79
CA ILE A 279 15.43 -50.72 -0.18
C ILE A 279 16.68 -51.37 -0.76
N ASP A 280 16.85 -51.35 -2.09
CA ASP A 280 18.02 -51.91 -2.78
C ASP A 280 19.31 -51.21 -2.39
N GLN A 281 19.33 -49.89 -2.37
CA GLN A 281 20.50 -49.05 -2.01
C GLN A 281 20.89 -49.21 -0.52
N SER A 282 19.93 -49.58 0.34
CA SER A 282 20.22 -49.85 1.75
C SER A 282 21.05 -51.11 1.98
N GLY A 283 21.12 -52.01 1.00
CA GLY A 283 21.77 -53.31 1.05
C GLY A 283 20.95 -54.39 1.75
N VAL A 284 19.65 -54.11 2.04
CA VAL A 284 18.75 -55.12 2.65
C VAL A 284 18.21 -56.08 1.58
N GLY A 285 17.83 -55.53 0.41
CA GLY A 285 17.18 -56.27 -0.66
C GLY A 285 15.71 -56.61 -0.43
N ALA A 286 14.95 -56.80 -1.48
CA ALA A 286 13.50 -56.94 -1.42
C ALA A 286 13.05 -58.16 -0.59
N ASP A 287 13.67 -59.36 -0.82
CA ASP A 287 13.29 -60.56 -0.11
C ASP A 287 13.51 -60.47 1.40
N ALA A 288 14.63 -59.88 1.81
CA ALA A 288 14.92 -59.70 3.24
C ALA A 288 13.98 -58.65 3.85
N PHE A 289 13.65 -57.58 3.13
CA PHE A 289 12.68 -56.58 3.54
C PHE A 289 11.28 -57.17 3.71
N ASP A 290 10.79 -57.97 2.79
CA ASP A 290 9.47 -58.64 2.83
C ASP A 290 9.36 -59.66 3.96
N ALA A 291 10.50 -60.19 4.45
CA ALA A 291 10.58 -61.09 5.59
C ALA A 291 10.60 -60.39 6.96
N LEU A 292 10.73 -59.07 7.02
CA LEU A 292 10.76 -58.31 8.26
C LEU A 292 9.35 -58.22 8.88
N ASP A 293 9.18 -58.76 10.07
CA ASP A 293 7.98 -58.60 10.92
C ASP A 293 8.27 -57.51 11.99
N VAL A 294 8.15 -56.23 11.61
CA VAL A 294 8.51 -55.11 12.46
C VAL A 294 7.34 -54.63 13.30
N ARG A 295 7.50 -54.68 14.60
CA ARG A 295 6.51 -54.08 15.50
C ARG A 295 6.68 -52.58 15.56
N ARG A 296 5.55 -51.84 15.39
CA ARG A 296 5.54 -50.39 15.31
C ARG A 296 4.83 -49.80 16.52
N VAL A 297 5.51 -48.94 17.24
CA VAL A 297 4.97 -48.16 18.36
C VAL A 297 4.88 -46.69 17.91
N ALA A 298 3.68 -46.11 18.03
CA ALA A 298 3.45 -44.71 17.71
C ALA A 298 2.79 -44.01 18.90
N ILE A 299 3.52 -43.12 19.54
CA ILE A 299 3.07 -42.33 20.67
C ILE A 299 3.09 -40.85 20.35
N VAL A 300 1.96 -40.19 20.60
CA VAL A 300 1.84 -38.73 20.41
C VAL A 300 1.54 -38.09 21.78
N GLY A 301 2.42 -37.25 22.26
CA GLY A 301 2.36 -36.71 23.63
C GLY A 301 1.12 -35.86 23.91
N THR A 302 0.53 -35.21 22.90
CA THR A 302 -0.72 -34.46 23.06
C THR A 302 -1.97 -35.36 23.14
N SER A 303 -1.89 -36.61 22.66
CA SER A 303 -3.02 -37.53 22.67
C SER A 303 -3.10 -38.34 23.95
N LEU A 304 -2.10 -38.29 24.82
CA LEU A 304 -2.06 -38.97 26.11
C LEU A 304 -2.41 -38.01 27.26
N SER A 305 -3.28 -38.50 28.19
CA SER A 305 -3.63 -37.76 29.40
C SER A 305 -2.85 -38.29 30.60
N PRO A 306 -1.92 -37.51 31.20
CA PRO A 306 -1.20 -37.95 32.40
C PRO A 306 -2.11 -38.22 33.62
N ALA A 307 -3.27 -37.57 33.67
CA ALA A 307 -4.18 -37.67 34.80
C ALA A 307 -5.15 -38.87 34.74
N SER A 308 -5.60 -39.21 33.48
CA SER A 308 -6.60 -40.29 33.31
C SER A 308 -6.02 -41.55 32.68
N GLY A 309 -4.82 -41.47 32.11
CA GLY A 309 -4.25 -42.58 31.36
C GLY A 309 -5.11 -43.02 30.16
N SER A 310 -4.92 -44.28 29.73
CA SER A 310 -5.75 -44.86 28.65
C SER A 310 -6.36 -46.20 29.12
N LYS A 311 -7.65 -46.42 28.83
CA LYS A 311 -8.33 -47.66 29.12
C LYS A 311 -8.45 -48.47 27.82
N LYS A 312 -7.99 -49.76 27.89
CA LYS A 312 -7.99 -50.65 26.74
C LYS A 312 -9.30 -51.47 26.69
N ASP A 313 -9.57 -52.14 25.57
CA ASP A 313 -10.80 -52.87 25.32
C ASP A 313 -11.04 -54.04 26.32
N ASP A 314 -9.96 -54.65 26.81
CA ASP A 314 -10.00 -55.69 27.81
C ASP A 314 -10.19 -55.16 29.26
N GLY A 315 -10.33 -53.85 29.42
CA GLY A 315 -10.48 -53.18 30.71
C GLY A 315 -9.19 -52.78 31.38
N THR A 316 -8.01 -53.06 30.80
CA THR A 316 -6.72 -52.69 31.37
C THR A 316 -6.56 -51.19 31.44
N GLN A 317 -6.21 -50.66 32.61
CA GLN A 317 -5.88 -49.24 32.79
C GLN A 317 -4.37 -49.07 32.65
N ILE A 318 -3.98 -48.20 31.72
CA ILE A 318 -2.58 -47.81 31.47
C ILE A 318 -2.41 -46.37 31.90
N ASN A 319 -1.44 -46.10 32.74
CA ASN A 319 -1.24 -44.78 33.34
C ASN A 319 -0.09 -44.00 32.71
N THR A 320 0.89 -44.66 32.14
CA THR A 320 2.17 -44.07 31.75
C THR A 320 2.48 -44.24 30.27
N ILE A 321 3.43 -43.43 29.76
CA ILE A 321 3.94 -43.55 28.39
C ILE A 321 4.65 -44.89 28.15
N TRP A 322 5.31 -45.48 29.17
CA TRP A 322 5.93 -46.78 29.03
C TRP A 322 4.92 -47.94 29.09
N GLY A 323 3.83 -47.77 29.82
CA GLY A 323 2.71 -48.70 29.77
C GLY A 323 2.08 -48.76 28.38
N GLU A 324 1.86 -47.60 27.76
CA GLU A 324 1.37 -47.48 26.40
C GLU A 324 2.34 -48.10 25.36
N LEU A 325 3.66 -47.86 25.53
CA LEU A 325 4.69 -48.49 24.70
C LEU A 325 4.60 -50.03 24.79
N ALA A 326 4.56 -50.60 26.00
CA ALA A 326 4.47 -52.07 26.19
C ALA A 326 3.17 -52.63 25.59
N TRP A 327 2.05 -51.95 25.76
CA TRP A 327 0.77 -52.37 25.17
C TRP A 327 0.81 -52.43 23.63
N GLN A 328 1.37 -51.41 22.99
CA GLN A 328 1.49 -51.39 21.53
C GLN A 328 2.48 -52.45 21.00
N LEU A 329 3.47 -52.86 21.79
CA LEU A 329 4.42 -53.90 21.43
C LEU A 329 3.81 -55.30 21.43
N GLY A 330 3.03 -55.64 22.41
CA GLY A 330 2.55 -57.02 22.54
C GLY A 330 1.28 -57.18 23.39
N GLY A 331 0.46 -56.16 23.47
CA GLY A 331 -0.81 -56.20 24.18
C GLY A 331 -0.64 -56.50 25.68
N ARG A 332 -1.57 -57.26 26.21
CA ARG A 332 -1.59 -57.61 27.63
C ARG A 332 -0.33 -58.34 28.08
N GLU A 333 0.21 -59.25 27.27
CA GLU A 333 1.42 -60.03 27.63
C GLU A 333 2.65 -59.14 27.84
N ALA A 334 2.86 -58.17 26.93
CA ALA A 334 3.98 -57.25 27.05
C ALA A 334 3.77 -56.24 28.19
N TYR A 335 2.56 -55.78 28.38
CA TYR A 335 2.21 -54.88 29.49
C TYR A 335 2.44 -55.52 30.86
N ASP A 336 2.07 -56.81 31.06
CA ASP A 336 2.26 -57.49 32.32
C ASP A 336 3.72 -57.56 32.78
N MET A 337 4.70 -57.44 31.87
CA MET A 337 6.13 -57.35 32.20
C MET A 337 6.52 -56.11 32.97
N ILE A 338 5.76 -55.02 32.86
CA ILE A 338 6.04 -53.72 33.47
C ILE A 338 4.83 -53.13 34.21
N ALA A 339 3.76 -53.93 34.42
CA ALA A 339 2.50 -53.45 35.00
C ALA A 339 2.67 -52.87 36.42
N ALA A 340 3.62 -53.38 37.23
CA ALA A 340 3.92 -52.84 38.53
C ALA A 340 4.53 -51.42 38.46
N ASP A 341 5.42 -51.17 37.49
CA ASP A 341 6.04 -49.86 37.28
C ASP A 341 5.06 -48.84 36.71
N ASP A 342 4.14 -49.29 35.82
CA ASP A 342 3.04 -48.47 35.29
C ASP A 342 2.09 -48.03 36.39
N ALA A 343 1.68 -48.99 37.26
CA ALA A 343 0.80 -48.73 38.39
C ALA A 343 1.43 -47.80 39.45
N ALA A 344 2.74 -47.88 39.64
CA ALA A 344 3.49 -47.05 40.57
C ALA A 344 3.95 -45.69 39.96
N GLY A 345 3.82 -45.48 38.66
CA GLY A 345 4.35 -44.30 37.97
C GLY A 345 5.87 -44.22 38.00
N THR A 346 6.58 -45.35 38.09
CA THR A 346 8.05 -45.41 38.16
C THR A 346 8.66 -45.95 36.87
N SER A 347 9.87 -45.48 36.53
CA SER A 347 10.56 -45.95 35.32
C SER A 347 10.89 -47.46 35.43
N PRO A 348 10.54 -48.30 34.41
CA PRO A 348 10.82 -49.74 34.43
C PRO A 348 12.30 -50.12 34.31
N GLY A 349 13.19 -49.14 34.07
CA GLY A 349 14.64 -49.41 33.97
C GLY A 349 14.98 -50.51 32.97
N ASP A 350 15.67 -51.59 33.41
CA ASP A 350 16.05 -52.73 32.56
C ASP A 350 14.84 -53.52 31.99
N GLY A 351 13.66 -53.31 32.53
CA GLY A 351 12.41 -53.89 32.01
C GLY A 351 12.14 -53.51 30.53
N ILE A 352 12.54 -52.31 30.16
CA ILE A 352 12.43 -51.85 28.76
C ILE A 352 13.33 -52.65 27.81
N ARG A 353 14.58 -52.90 28.20
CA ARG A 353 15.49 -53.72 27.40
C ARG A 353 14.92 -55.12 27.16
N ARG A 354 14.39 -55.77 28.21
CA ARG A 354 13.77 -57.11 28.12
C ARG A 354 12.52 -57.12 27.23
N LEU A 355 11.71 -56.06 27.26
CA LEU A 355 10.58 -55.88 26.34
C LEU A 355 11.04 -55.87 24.88
N LEU A 356 12.08 -55.08 24.56
CA LEU A 356 12.60 -54.92 23.19
C LEU A 356 13.26 -56.22 22.70
N GLU A 357 14.03 -56.93 23.55
CA GLU A 357 14.63 -58.24 23.24
C GLU A 357 13.57 -59.29 22.89
N ARG A 358 12.41 -59.26 23.56
CA ARG A 358 11.35 -60.25 23.37
C ARG A 358 10.50 -59.94 22.14
N HIS A 359 10.31 -58.66 21.79
CA HIS A 359 9.39 -58.24 20.78
C HIS A 359 10.06 -57.61 19.54
N GLY A 360 11.38 -57.62 19.44
CA GLY A 360 12.09 -57.12 18.28
C GLY A 360 11.91 -57.95 16.99
N PRO A 361 12.09 -57.34 15.82
CA PRO A 361 12.52 -55.97 15.57
C PRO A 361 11.42 -54.92 15.83
N VAL A 362 11.82 -53.73 16.31
CA VAL A 362 10.89 -52.67 16.80
C VAL A 362 11.24 -51.29 16.25
N LEU A 363 10.23 -50.62 15.74
CA LEU A 363 10.27 -49.15 15.43
C LEU A 363 9.45 -48.41 16.48
N ILE A 364 10.06 -47.47 17.19
CA ILE A 364 9.41 -46.61 18.17
C ILE A 364 9.40 -45.19 17.69
N LEU A 365 8.21 -44.58 17.58
CA LEU A 365 7.99 -43.23 17.17
C LEU A 365 7.33 -42.47 18.32
N ILE A 366 7.98 -41.40 18.81
CA ILE A 366 7.44 -40.54 19.87
C ILE A 366 7.39 -39.11 19.36
N ASP A 367 6.20 -38.63 19.06
CA ASP A 367 5.95 -37.26 18.60
C ASP A 367 5.45 -36.39 19.76
N GLU A 368 5.80 -35.09 19.75
CA GLU A 368 5.37 -34.11 20.74
C GLU A 368 5.64 -34.48 22.23
N TRP A 369 6.74 -35.14 22.51
CA TRP A 369 7.10 -35.58 23.86
C TRP A 369 7.20 -34.43 24.86
N VAL A 370 7.71 -33.26 24.45
CA VAL A 370 7.79 -32.05 25.29
C VAL A 370 6.40 -31.61 25.76
N ALA A 371 5.37 -31.73 24.90
CA ALA A 371 3.99 -31.40 25.24
C ALA A 371 3.39 -32.30 26.31
N TYR A 372 3.81 -33.58 26.37
CA TYR A 372 3.45 -34.48 27.42
C TYR A 372 4.21 -34.18 28.71
N ALA A 373 5.55 -34.09 28.65
CA ALA A 373 6.41 -33.91 29.81
C ALA A 373 6.13 -32.61 30.58
N ARG A 374 5.81 -31.49 29.88
CA ARG A 374 5.47 -30.21 30.52
C ARG A 374 4.23 -30.26 31.42
N GLN A 375 3.32 -31.24 31.20
CA GLN A 375 2.09 -31.38 31.97
C GLN A 375 2.35 -32.03 33.33
N LEU A 376 3.53 -32.65 33.53
CA LEU A 376 3.93 -33.33 34.75
C LEU A 376 4.66 -32.40 35.73
N VAL A 377 5.04 -31.18 35.33
CA VAL A 377 5.76 -30.24 36.19
C VAL A 377 4.86 -29.87 37.39
N ASP A 378 5.37 -30.04 38.59
CA ASP A 378 4.72 -29.73 39.89
C ASP A 378 3.33 -30.38 40.06
N ARG A 379 3.12 -31.57 39.47
CA ARG A 379 1.86 -32.33 39.56
C ARG A 379 2.12 -33.75 40.05
N ASP A 380 1.22 -34.21 40.93
CA ASP A 380 1.14 -35.60 41.35
C ASP A 380 0.01 -36.28 40.58
N VAL A 381 0.38 -37.09 39.59
CA VAL A 381 -0.56 -37.77 38.66
C VAL A 381 -0.17 -39.24 38.48
N PRO A 382 -1.13 -40.11 38.07
CA PRO A 382 -0.87 -41.54 37.85
C PRO A 382 0.27 -41.82 36.86
N ALA A 383 0.54 -40.89 35.94
CA ALA A 383 1.63 -41.02 34.96
C ALA A 383 3.04 -40.89 35.54
N GLY A 384 3.16 -40.69 36.84
CA GLY A 384 4.43 -40.41 37.52
C GLY A 384 4.79 -38.92 37.53
N ASP A 385 5.95 -38.59 38.05
CA ASP A 385 6.44 -37.22 38.16
C ASP A 385 7.30 -36.78 36.97
N PHE A 386 7.67 -35.53 37.01
CA PHE A 386 8.47 -34.91 35.95
C PHE A 386 9.86 -35.56 35.78
N GLU A 387 10.55 -35.92 36.89
CA GLU A 387 11.88 -36.51 36.83
C GLU A 387 11.84 -37.98 36.36
N THR A 388 10.77 -38.69 36.64
CA THR A 388 10.55 -40.10 36.22
C THR A 388 10.49 -40.20 34.68
N GLN A 389 9.96 -39.17 33.99
CA GLN A 389 9.94 -39.12 32.52
C GLN A 389 11.35 -39.13 31.93
N PHE A 390 12.30 -38.42 32.54
CA PHE A 390 13.68 -38.35 32.02
C PHE A 390 14.46 -39.62 32.35
N SER A 391 14.17 -40.24 33.50
CA SER A 391 14.70 -41.56 33.85
C SER A 391 14.21 -42.59 32.82
N PHE A 392 12.94 -42.57 32.44
CA PHE A 392 12.39 -43.41 31.38
C PHE A 392 13.02 -43.09 30.02
N ALA A 393 13.14 -41.80 29.62
CA ALA A 393 13.75 -41.38 28.36
C ALA A 393 15.18 -41.90 28.23
N GLN A 394 15.97 -41.85 29.31
CA GLN A 394 17.32 -42.39 29.37
C GLN A 394 17.31 -43.92 29.22
N ALA A 395 16.51 -44.62 30.00
CA ALA A 395 16.42 -46.08 29.97
C ALA A 395 15.97 -46.56 28.58
N LEU A 396 15.03 -45.87 27.92
CA LEU A 396 14.57 -46.22 26.59
C LEU A 396 15.67 -46.01 25.54
N ALA A 397 16.36 -44.88 25.55
CA ALA A 397 17.43 -44.60 24.61
C ALA A 397 18.60 -45.60 24.75
N GLU A 398 18.99 -45.93 25.97
CA GLU A 398 20.03 -46.91 26.27
C GLU A 398 19.61 -48.34 25.86
N ALA A 399 18.36 -48.73 26.11
CA ALA A 399 17.80 -50.03 25.74
C ALA A 399 17.76 -50.21 24.21
N VAL A 400 17.29 -49.18 23.46
CA VAL A 400 17.25 -49.21 22.00
C VAL A 400 18.66 -49.23 21.40
N ALA A 401 19.63 -48.58 22.05
CA ALA A 401 21.02 -48.63 21.60
C ALA A 401 21.64 -50.04 21.80
N ALA A 402 21.26 -50.72 22.89
CA ALA A 402 21.81 -52.04 23.27
C ALA A 402 21.16 -53.23 22.52
N VAL A 403 19.92 -53.10 22.03
CA VAL A 403 19.21 -54.19 21.36
C VAL A 403 19.25 -53.98 19.85
N ASP A 404 19.75 -54.99 19.12
CA ASP A 404 19.78 -54.94 17.65
C ASP A 404 18.36 -55.03 17.06
N GLY A 405 18.16 -54.45 15.88
CA GLY A 405 16.86 -54.44 15.24
C GLY A 405 15.86 -53.42 15.86
N CYS A 406 16.31 -52.58 16.79
CA CYS A 406 15.45 -51.56 17.42
C CYS A 406 15.87 -50.15 17.01
N MET A 407 14.89 -49.29 16.72
CA MET A 407 15.12 -47.88 16.39
C MET A 407 14.10 -46.97 17.09
N LEU A 408 14.58 -45.87 17.66
CA LEU A 408 13.77 -44.81 18.27
C LEU A 408 13.88 -43.53 17.50
N LEU A 409 12.75 -42.97 17.11
CA LEU A 409 12.64 -41.60 16.62
C LEU A 409 11.87 -40.73 17.61
N VAL A 410 12.41 -39.58 17.91
CA VAL A 410 11.76 -38.57 18.75
C VAL A 410 11.67 -37.24 18.02
N SER A 411 10.56 -36.57 18.22
CA SER A 411 10.45 -35.20 17.78
C SER A 411 10.63 -34.24 18.95
N ILE A 412 11.76 -33.53 18.95
CA ILE A 412 12.06 -32.53 19.99
C ILE A 412 12.30 -31.21 19.23
N PRO A 413 11.60 -30.10 19.58
CA PRO A 413 11.79 -28.78 18.92
C PRO A 413 13.25 -28.34 18.98
N ALA A 414 13.73 -27.63 17.97
CA ALA A 414 15.07 -27.06 17.96
C ALA A 414 15.16 -25.90 18.96
N SER A 415 16.20 -25.88 19.78
CA SER A 415 16.50 -24.77 20.69
C SER A 415 17.37 -23.72 20.01
N ASP A 416 16.88 -23.04 18.95
CA ASP A 416 17.58 -21.91 18.35
C ASP A 416 17.41 -20.65 19.24
N ALA A 417 18.06 -20.67 20.41
CA ALA A 417 18.04 -19.58 21.39
C ALA A 417 18.85 -18.35 20.97
N ALA A 418 19.48 -18.37 19.79
CA ALA A 418 20.38 -17.30 19.36
C ALA A 418 19.81 -16.33 18.30
N GLU A 419 18.74 -16.67 17.56
CA GLU A 419 18.25 -15.85 16.45
C GLU A 419 16.78 -15.39 16.59
N ALA A 420 15.98 -16.03 17.42
CA ALA A 420 14.60 -15.58 17.69
C ALA A 420 14.52 -15.04 19.12
N GLY A 421 14.00 -13.81 19.28
CA GLY A 421 13.85 -13.20 20.60
C GLY A 421 13.07 -14.08 21.58
N GLU A 422 13.29 -13.90 22.89
CA GLU A 422 12.76 -14.73 23.98
C GLU A 422 11.27 -15.05 23.91
N GLN A 423 10.47 -14.26 23.19
CA GLN A 423 9.01 -14.44 23.07
C GLN A 423 8.54 -15.47 22.03
N ALA A 424 9.28 -15.68 20.94
CA ALA A 424 8.89 -16.62 19.88
C ALA A 424 9.05 -18.09 20.34
N ASN A 425 10.04 -18.39 21.19
CA ASN A 425 10.24 -19.74 21.74
C ASN A 425 9.19 -20.12 22.78
N ASP A 426 8.55 -19.18 23.44
CA ASP A 426 7.57 -19.47 24.50
C ASP A 426 6.25 -20.05 23.97
N LEU A 427 5.85 -19.65 22.76
CA LEU A 427 4.62 -20.17 22.13
C LEU A 427 4.79 -21.60 21.60
N GLU A 428 5.94 -21.93 21.01
CA GLU A 428 6.21 -23.27 20.46
C GLU A 428 6.37 -24.34 21.56
N VAL A 429 7.00 -23.99 22.64
CA VAL A 429 7.37 -24.97 23.69
C VAL A 429 6.38 -24.97 24.85
N GLY A 430 5.52 -23.95 24.95
CA GLY A 430 4.48 -23.88 25.98
C GLY A 430 4.94 -23.28 27.30
N GLY A 431 5.70 -22.19 27.24
CA GLY A 431 6.10 -21.38 28.38
C GLY A 431 7.24 -22.01 29.22
N ARG A 432 7.38 -21.52 30.45
CA ARG A 432 8.48 -21.93 31.36
C ARG A 432 8.59 -23.45 31.56
N ASN A 433 7.47 -24.13 31.75
CA ASN A 433 7.44 -25.59 31.97
C ASN A 433 7.85 -26.37 30.73
N GLY A 434 7.46 -25.87 29.56
CA GLY A 434 7.86 -26.45 28.28
C GLY A 434 9.37 -26.28 28.01
N ARG A 435 9.97 -25.12 28.34
CA ARG A 435 11.43 -24.91 28.24
C ARG A 435 12.20 -25.86 29.14
N LEU A 436 11.73 -26.02 30.35
CA LEU A 436 12.36 -26.95 31.28
C LEU A 436 12.31 -28.42 30.78
N ALA A 437 11.16 -28.84 30.23
CA ALA A 437 10.99 -30.17 29.63
C ALA A 437 11.89 -30.37 28.41
N LEU A 438 11.95 -29.34 27.53
CA LEU A 438 12.80 -29.37 26.35
C LEU A 438 14.30 -29.51 26.72
N GLU A 439 14.78 -28.68 27.62
CA GLU A 439 16.18 -28.71 28.07
C GLU A 439 16.55 -30.08 28.63
N ARG A 440 15.69 -30.64 29.50
CA ARG A 440 15.91 -31.97 30.11
C ARG A 440 15.91 -33.08 29.05
N LEU A 441 14.95 -33.12 28.16
CA LEU A 441 14.89 -34.13 27.09
C LEU A 441 16.10 -34.04 26.15
N LEU A 442 16.52 -32.84 25.78
CA LEU A 442 17.72 -32.65 24.97
C LEU A 442 19.00 -33.11 25.67
N ASN A 443 19.12 -32.87 26.97
CA ASN A 443 20.26 -33.32 27.79
C ASN A 443 20.34 -34.85 27.90
N VAL A 444 19.20 -35.53 27.93
CA VAL A 444 19.14 -36.98 28.08
C VAL A 444 19.30 -37.68 26.72
N ILE A 445 18.45 -37.36 25.77
CA ILE A 445 18.39 -38.01 24.46
C ILE A 445 19.52 -37.56 23.55
N GLY A 446 19.89 -36.26 23.57
CA GLY A 446 20.92 -35.66 22.70
C GLY A 446 22.34 -36.22 22.89
N ARG A 447 22.59 -37.01 23.96
CA ARG A 447 23.87 -37.70 24.14
C ARG A 447 24.02 -38.95 23.27
N ILE A 448 22.90 -39.56 22.87
CA ILE A 448 22.87 -40.84 22.13
C ILE A 448 22.29 -40.63 20.73
N ALA A 449 21.43 -39.62 20.56
CA ALA A 449 20.68 -39.43 19.33
C ALA A 449 21.50 -38.65 18.27
N ASP A 450 21.42 -39.10 17.03
CA ASP A 450 21.82 -38.31 15.87
C ASP A 450 20.79 -37.21 15.62
N GLN A 451 21.29 -35.97 15.38
CA GLN A 451 20.46 -34.86 14.97
C GLN A 451 20.17 -34.97 13.47
N TRP A 452 18.92 -34.92 13.10
CA TRP A 452 18.48 -35.06 11.72
C TRP A 452 17.51 -33.97 11.28
N ARG A 453 17.62 -33.51 10.04
CA ARG A 453 16.76 -32.46 9.43
C ARG A 453 16.03 -33.04 8.22
N PRO A 454 14.69 -32.85 8.14
CA PRO A 454 13.86 -33.49 7.09
C PRO A 454 14.08 -32.93 5.70
N SER A 455 14.37 -31.63 5.56
CA SER A 455 14.50 -30.99 4.25
C SER A 455 15.33 -29.72 4.30
N THR A 456 15.90 -29.36 3.16
CA THR A 456 16.49 -28.04 2.87
C THR A 456 15.41 -27.07 2.40
N LYS A 457 15.71 -25.76 2.34
CA LYS A 457 14.80 -24.71 1.84
C LYS A 457 14.32 -25.00 0.40
N ASN A 458 15.21 -25.40 -0.48
CA ASN A 458 14.89 -25.66 -1.88
C ASN A 458 13.97 -26.90 -2.03
N GLU A 459 14.23 -27.96 -1.26
CA GLU A 459 13.36 -29.16 -1.25
C GLU A 459 11.96 -28.84 -0.72
N SER A 460 11.84 -27.89 0.22
CA SER A 460 10.53 -27.44 0.69
C SER A 460 9.67 -26.84 -0.45
N PHE A 461 10.27 -26.22 -1.45
CA PHE A 461 9.56 -25.69 -2.61
C PHE A 461 8.97 -26.82 -3.48
N GLU A 462 9.73 -27.89 -3.64
CA GLU A 462 9.28 -29.06 -4.40
C GLU A 462 8.23 -29.87 -3.65
N ILE A 463 8.32 -29.93 -2.32
CA ILE A 463 7.27 -30.50 -1.46
C ILE A 463 5.95 -29.75 -1.70
N VAL A 464 5.95 -28.40 -1.65
CA VAL A 464 4.75 -27.59 -1.90
C VAL A 464 4.20 -27.84 -3.29
N ARG A 465 5.06 -27.83 -4.32
CA ARG A 465 4.66 -28.10 -5.71
C ARG A 465 3.95 -29.46 -5.83
N ARG A 466 4.54 -30.52 -5.32
CA ARG A 466 4.02 -31.89 -5.44
C ARG A 466 2.71 -32.11 -4.66
N ARG A 467 2.55 -31.39 -3.56
CA ARG A 467 1.30 -31.44 -2.75
C ARG A 467 0.16 -30.64 -3.38
N VAL A 468 0.45 -29.64 -4.18
CA VAL A 468 -0.54 -28.77 -4.80
C VAL A 468 -0.86 -29.19 -6.24
N PHE A 469 0.13 -29.69 -6.99
CA PHE A 469 0.01 -29.98 -8.43
C PHE A 469 0.32 -31.44 -8.76
N GLN A 470 -0.33 -31.94 -9.81
CA GLN A 470 0.00 -33.20 -10.45
C GLN A 470 1.35 -33.09 -11.16
N ASP A 471 2.02 -34.22 -11.40
CA ASP A 471 3.28 -34.19 -12.15
C ASP A 471 3.02 -33.86 -13.64
N PRO A 472 3.83 -32.94 -14.22
CA PRO A 472 3.69 -32.60 -15.64
C PRO A 472 4.16 -33.74 -16.54
N ASP A 473 3.49 -33.87 -17.68
CA ASP A 473 3.88 -34.83 -18.70
C ASP A 473 5.21 -34.47 -19.39
N PRO A 474 5.85 -35.36 -20.18
CA PRO A 474 7.13 -35.08 -20.81
C PRO A 474 7.11 -33.91 -21.80
N GLU A 475 5.99 -33.66 -22.49
CA GLU A 475 5.83 -32.54 -23.42
C GLU A 475 5.74 -31.21 -22.66
N ALA A 476 4.95 -31.17 -21.58
CA ALA A 476 4.85 -30.03 -20.70
C ALA A 476 6.21 -29.64 -20.07
N ARG A 477 7.04 -30.62 -19.70
CA ARG A 477 8.40 -30.35 -19.17
C ARG A 477 9.26 -29.56 -20.15
N GLY A 478 9.17 -29.87 -21.46
CA GLY A 478 9.87 -29.10 -22.50
C GLY A 478 9.42 -27.63 -22.56
N ARG A 479 8.11 -27.41 -22.49
CA ARG A 479 7.51 -26.05 -22.47
C ARG A 479 7.83 -25.29 -21.18
N ILE A 480 7.84 -25.97 -20.04
CA ILE A 480 8.25 -25.40 -18.74
C ILE A 480 9.71 -24.90 -18.81
N ALA A 481 10.61 -25.69 -19.41
CA ALA A 481 11.99 -25.28 -19.62
C ALA A 481 12.10 -24.03 -20.52
N ALA A 482 11.26 -23.92 -21.55
CA ALA A 482 11.20 -22.72 -22.39
C ALA A 482 10.73 -21.48 -21.64
N ILE A 483 9.75 -21.61 -20.73
CA ILE A 483 9.27 -20.53 -19.86
C ILE A 483 10.40 -20.07 -18.93
N ALA A 484 11.05 -20.99 -18.22
CA ALA A 484 12.16 -20.65 -17.31
C ALA A 484 13.28 -19.90 -18.07
N LYS A 485 13.60 -20.35 -19.29
CA LYS A 485 14.58 -19.67 -20.15
C LYS A 485 14.13 -18.27 -20.57
N ALA A 486 12.83 -18.06 -20.81
CA ALA A 486 12.30 -16.74 -21.18
C ALA A 486 12.41 -15.75 -20.02
N TYR A 487 12.10 -16.15 -18.79
CA TYR A 487 12.30 -15.35 -17.60
C TYR A 487 13.78 -15.05 -17.34
N ALA A 488 14.65 -16.04 -17.43
CA ALA A 488 16.10 -15.84 -17.30
C ALA A 488 16.67 -14.88 -18.36
N ARG A 489 16.14 -14.89 -19.59
CA ARG A 489 16.48 -13.89 -20.63
C ARG A 489 16.04 -12.48 -20.22
N LEU A 490 14.81 -12.32 -19.73
CA LEU A 490 14.30 -11.03 -19.25
C LEU A 490 15.23 -10.45 -18.18
N TYR A 491 15.65 -11.26 -17.21
CA TYR A 491 16.50 -10.82 -16.12
C TYR A 491 17.92 -10.44 -16.58
N ARG A 492 18.47 -11.16 -17.57
CA ARG A 492 19.78 -10.85 -18.17
C ARG A 492 19.72 -9.65 -19.11
N ALA A 493 18.60 -9.44 -19.81
CA ALA A 493 18.45 -8.36 -20.80
C ALA A 493 18.36 -6.96 -20.19
N THR A 494 18.07 -6.87 -18.87
CA THR A 494 17.89 -5.58 -18.18
C THR A 494 18.88 -5.49 -16.99
N PRO A 495 20.18 -5.24 -17.24
CA PRO A 495 21.20 -5.22 -16.20
C PRO A 495 20.88 -4.19 -15.13
N GLY A 496 20.97 -4.59 -13.85
CA GLY A 496 20.73 -3.72 -12.70
C GLY A 496 19.26 -3.54 -12.31
N ALA A 497 18.30 -4.00 -13.12
CA ALA A 497 16.87 -3.97 -12.79
C ALA A 497 16.44 -5.08 -11.83
N PHE A 498 17.18 -6.20 -11.83
CA PHE A 498 16.89 -7.38 -11.02
C PHE A 498 18.03 -7.73 -10.08
N PRO A 499 17.82 -8.53 -9.02
CA PRO A 499 18.90 -9.09 -8.22
C PRO A 499 19.89 -9.87 -9.08
N LYS A 500 21.17 -9.84 -8.73
CA LYS A 500 22.23 -10.49 -9.52
C LYS A 500 22.01 -12.00 -9.64
N GLU A 501 21.48 -12.61 -8.60
CA GLU A 501 21.18 -14.04 -8.51
C GLU A 501 20.14 -14.46 -9.55
N ALA A 502 19.17 -13.62 -9.86
CA ALA A 502 18.09 -13.91 -10.82
C ALA A 502 18.63 -14.11 -12.27
N ALA A 503 19.80 -13.57 -12.58
CA ALA A 503 20.43 -13.72 -13.90
C ALA A 503 21.25 -15.01 -14.06
N THR A 504 21.40 -15.83 -13.02
CA THR A 504 22.23 -17.04 -13.00
C THR A 504 21.51 -18.24 -13.62
N SER A 505 22.27 -19.29 -13.98
CA SER A 505 21.73 -20.60 -14.40
C SER A 505 20.99 -21.30 -13.26
N ASP A 506 21.46 -21.11 -12.02
CA ASP A 506 20.90 -21.75 -10.85
C ASP A 506 19.50 -21.22 -10.56
N TYR A 507 19.27 -19.92 -10.80
CA TYR A 507 17.94 -19.34 -10.67
C TYR A 507 16.98 -19.84 -11.78
N GLU A 508 17.49 -20.00 -13.00
CA GLU A 508 16.72 -20.65 -14.09
C GLU A 508 16.31 -22.07 -13.70
N GLN A 509 17.20 -22.84 -13.07
CA GLN A 509 16.89 -24.18 -12.56
C GLN A 509 15.86 -24.12 -11.43
N ARG A 510 15.99 -23.18 -10.49
CA ARG A 510 14.98 -22.97 -9.42
C ARG A 510 13.59 -22.70 -9.98
N ILE A 511 13.46 -21.90 -11.06
CA ILE A 511 12.16 -21.69 -11.74
C ILE A 511 11.59 -22.99 -12.28
N ARG A 512 12.41 -23.89 -12.82
CA ARG A 512 11.95 -25.20 -13.33
C ARG A 512 11.45 -26.09 -12.21
N ASP A 513 12.20 -26.15 -11.12
CA ASP A 513 11.94 -27.05 -10.00
C ASP A 513 10.69 -26.59 -9.20
N SER A 514 10.46 -25.29 -9.09
CA SER A 514 9.30 -24.74 -8.39
C SER A 514 8.07 -24.50 -9.28
N TYR A 515 8.16 -24.76 -10.59
CA TYR A 515 7.06 -24.48 -11.54
C TYR A 515 5.73 -25.11 -11.10
N PRO A 516 4.58 -24.39 -11.17
CA PRO A 516 4.35 -23.08 -11.75
C PRO A 516 4.59 -21.91 -10.79
N LEU A 517 5.03 -22.14 -9.56
CA LEU A 517 5.29 -21.12 -8.56
C LEU A 517 6.63 -20.44 -8.83
N HIS A 518 6.65 -19.13 -8.89
CA HIS A 518 7.90 -18.40 -9.02
C HIS A 518 8.73 -18.49 -7.73
N PRO A 519 10.08 -18.65 -7.77
CA PRO A 519 10.90 -18.73 -6.57
C PRO A 519 10.70 -17.57 -5.60
N GLU A 520 10.54 -16.32 -6.09
CA GLU A 520 10.31 -15.14 -5.27
C GLU A 520 9.01 -15.25 -4.44
N LEU A 521 7.94 -15.89 -4.95
CA LEU A 521 6.73 -16.13 -4.17
C LEU A 521 7.01 -17.03 -2.98
N LEU A 522 7.73 -18.12 -3.22
CA LEU A 522 8.08 -19.09 -2.19
C LEU A 522 9.09 -18.50 -1.17
N ASP A 523 10.09 -17.74 -1.67
CA ASP A 523 11.04 -17.03 -0.81
C ASP A 523 10.32 -16.08 0.14
N ARG A 524 9.34 -15.29 -0.34
CA ARG A 524 8.54 -14.40 0.54
C ARG A 524 7.72 -15.18 1.55
N LEU A 525 7.11 -16.29 1.15
CA LEU A 525 6.33 -17.14 2.06
C LEU A 525 7.20 -17.74 3.17
N TYR A 526 8.39 -18.25 2.82
CA TYR A 526 9.29 -18.89 3.80
C TYR A 526 10.13 -17.91 4.62
N ASP A 527 10.54 -16.76 4.07
CA ASP A 527 11.40 -15.81 4.79
C ASP A 527 10.58 -14.78 5.56
N ASP A 528 9.48 -14.28 4.98
CA ASP A 528 8.72 -13.17 5.53
C ASP A 528 7.45 -13.65 6.26
N TRP A 529 6.56 -14.38 5.59
CA TRP A 529 5.28 -14.80 6.17
C TRP A 529 5.47 -15.84 7.26
N SER A 530 6.44 -16.76 7.13
CA SER A 530 6.73 -17.76 8.18
C SER A 530 7.31 -17.18 9.47
N SER A 531 7.69 -15.89 9.47
CA SER A 531 8.14 -15.19 10.68
C SER A 531 6.98 -14.70 11.56
N LEU A 532 5.74 -14.73 11.03
CA LEU A 532 4.56 -14.32 11.78
C LEU A 532 4.15 -15.39 12.81
N ASP A 533 3.86 -14.94 14.03
CA ASP A 533 3.33 -15.77 15.10
C ASP A 533 2.04 -16.46 14.62
N ARG A 534 1.84 -17.70 14.63
CA ARG A 534 0.71 -18.51 14.16
C ARG A 534 0.77 -18.98 12.71
N PHE A 535 1.69 -18.52 11.86
CA PHE A 535 1.76 -18.95 10.44
C PHE A 535 2.28 -20.38 10.26
N GLN A 536 2.51 -21.18 11.20
CA GLN A 536 2.86 -22.61 11.16
C GLN A 536 3.72 -23.06 9.93
N ARG A 537 4.66 -22.24 9.48
CA ARG A 537 5.63 -22.51 8.38
C ARG A 537 5.04 -23.31 7.19
N THR A 538 5.46 -24.57 6.99
CA THR A 538 5.08 -25.37 5.81
C THR A 538 3.57 -25.57 5.67
N ARG A 539 2.83 -25.75 6.79
CA ARG A 539 1.36 -25.89 6.75
C ARG A 539 0.69 -24.57 6.33
N GLY A 540 1.13 -23.45 6.88
CA GLY A 540 0.63 -22.13 6.48
C GLY A 540 0.93 -21.82 5.02
N VAL A 541 2.16 -22.16 4.56
CA VAL A 541 2.54 -22.03 3.15
C VAL A 541 1.66 -22.88 2.25
N LEU A 542 1.42 -24.16 2.59
CA LEU A 542 0.57 -25.07 1.81
C LEU A 542 -0.87 -24.54 1.71
N ASN A 543 -1.47 -24.13 2.83
CA ASN A 543 -2.82 -23.56 2.83
C ASN A 543 -2.92 -22.34 1.93
N LEU A 544 -2.06 -21.35 2.14
CA LEU A 544 -2.10 -20.10 1.38
C LEU A 544 -1.81 -20.33 -0.10
N VAL A 545 -0.85 -21.19 -0.46
CA VAL A 545 -0.58 -21.55 -1.86
C VAL A 545 -1.76 -22.25 -2.48
N SER A 546 -2.43 -23.15 -1.75
CA SER A 546 -3.61 -23.86 -2.24
C SER A 546 -4.78 -22.92 -2.52
N ASP A 547 -5.01 -21.93 -1.65
CA ASP A 547 -6.03 -20.90 -1.88
C ASP A 547 -5.68 -19.96 -3.05
N ILE A 548 -4.41 -19.56 -3.17
CA ILE A 548 -3.92 -18.78 -4.33
C ILE A 548 -4.15 -19.55 -5.63
N VAL A 549 -3.74 -20.81 -5.68
CA VAL A 549 -3.87 -21.67 -6.88
C VAL A 549 -5.34 -21.92 -7.20
N HIS A 550 -6.19 -22.18 -6.21
CA HIS A 550 -7.63 -22.32 -6.39
C HIS A 550 -8.25 -21.08 -7.03
N GLU A 551 -7.97 -19.89 -6.50
CA GLU A 551 -8.52 -18.65 -7.03
C GLU A 551 -8.03 -18.34 -8.45
N LEU A 552 -6.74 -18.54 -8.72
CA LEU A 552 -6.18 -18.37 -10.05
C LEU A 552 -6.75 -19.41 -11.06
N TRP A 553 -6.99 -20.64 -10.61
CA TRP A 553 -7.67 -21.66 -11.42
C TRP A 553 -9.11 -21.27 -11.73
N ARG A 554 -9.85 -20.81 -10.72
CA ARG A 554 -11.26 -20.40 -10.82
C ARG A 554 -11.44 -19.15 -11.71
N THR A 555 -10.51 -18.22 -11.67
CA THR A 555 -10.53 -16.97 -12.44
C THR A 555 -9.94 -17.11 -13.85
N ASP A 556 -9.52 -18.32 -14.25
CA ASP A 556 -8.92 -18.60 -15.56
C ASP A 556 -7.66 -17.76 -15.81
N ASP A 557 -6.73 -17.74 -14.82
CA ASP A 557 -5.45 -17.05 -14.97
C ASP A 557 -4.64 -17.62 -16.14
N ARG A 558 -4.08 -16.72 -16.96
CA ARG A 558 -3.33 -17.06 -18.19
C ARG A 558 -1.85 -16.72 -18.09
N SER A 559 -1.34 -16.38 -16.92
CA SER A 559 0.07 -16.12 -16.72
C SER A 559 0.94 -17.35 -16.97
N ALA A 560 2.22 -17.15 -17.29
CA ALA A 560 3.17 -18.26 -17.48
C ALA A 560 3.67 -18.83 -16.14
N LEU A 561 3.74 -17.99 -15.09
CA LEU A 561 4.16 -18.35 -13.74
C LEU A 561 3.27 -17.62 -12.71
N ILE A 562 3.10 -18.23 -11.55
CA ILE A 562 2.43 -17.63 -10.39
C ILE A 562 3.48 -16.87 -9.58
N GLN A 563 3.40 -15.54 -9.58
CA GLN A 563 4.32 -14.61 -8.90
C GLN A 563 3.62 -13.91 -7.73
N PRO A 564 4.35 -13.20 -6.83
CA PRO A 564 3.74 -12.35 -5.83
C PRO A 564 2.72 -11.35 -6.41
N GLY A 565 3.02 -10.78 -7.59
CA GLY A 565 2.10 -9.90 -8.33
C GLY A 565 0.83 -10.57 -8.85
N SER A 566 0.77 -11.91 -8.89
CA SER A 566 -0.40 -12.69 -9.29
C SER A 566 -1.37 -12.96 -8.12
N VAL A 567 -0.96 -12.72 -6.87
CA VAL A 567 -1.76 -13.03 -5.68
C VAL A 567 -2.94 -12.07 -5.57
N LEU A 568 -4.15 -12.62 -5.68
CA LEU A 568 -5.41 -11.87 -5.59
C LEU A 568 -5.77 -11.62 -4.11
N ALA A 569 -5.08 -10.67 -3.48
CA ALA A 569 -5.16 -10.44 -2.03
C ALA A 569 -6.57 -10.05 -1.54
N SER A 570 -7.41 -9.46 -2.39
CA SER A 570 -8.81 -9.10 -2.07
C SER A 570 -9.79 -10.25 -2.28
N ALA A 571 -9.37 -11.37 -2.90
CA ALA A 571 -10.25 -12.51 -3.13
C ALA A 571 -10.81 -13.06 -1.81
N SER A 572 -12.11 -13.39 -1.82
CA SER A 572 -12.87 -13.76 -0.61
C SER A 572 -12.29 -14.93 0.18
N ARG A 573 -11.47 -15.76 -0.45
CA ARG A 573 -10.80 -16.90 0.17
C ARG A 573 -9.40 -16.56 0.66
N ILE A 574 -8.65 -15.77 -0.11
CA ILE A 574 -7.27 -15.39 0.20
C ILE A 574 -7.20 -14.30 1.26
N ASN A 575 -8.11 -13.30 1.22
CA ASN A 575 -8.09 -12.18 2.16
C ASN A 575 -8.16 -12.61 3.64
N PRO A 576 -9.08 -13.50 4.06
CA PRO A 576 -9.11 -13.99 5.42
C PRO A 576 -7.83 -14.73 5.84
N ASP A 577 -7.25 -15.52 4.93
CA ASP A 577 -6.04 -16.30 5.19
C ASP A 577 -4.80 -15.40 5.36
N LEU A 578 -4.72 -14.32 4.61
CA LEU A 578 -3.67 -13.32 4.79
C LEU A 578 -3.86 -12.51 6.07
N THR A 579 -5.09 -12.06 6.31
CA THR A 579 -5.38 -11.11 7.40
C THR A 579 -5.53 -11.73 8.77
N GLN A 580 -5.73 -13.06 8.89
CA GLN A 580 -5.71 -13.72 10.20
C GLN A 580 -4.35 -13.65 10.92
N TYR A 581 -3.28 -13.39 10.19
CA TYR A 581 -1.91 -13.23 10.71
C TYR A 581 -1.47 -11.77 10.83
N LEU A 582 -2.26 -10.83 10.32
CA LEU A 582 -1.97 -9.41 10.29
C LEU A 582 -3.01 -8.64 11.14
N PRO A 583 -2.70 -7.41 11.58
CA PRO A 583 -3.70 -6.54 12.21
C PRO A 583 -4.95 -6.33 11.34
N ASP A 584 -6.14 -6.19 11.95
CA ASP A 584 -7.43 -6.09 11.26
C ASP A 584 -7.53 -4.92 10.26
N SER A 585 -6.76 -3.85 10.47
CA SER A 585 -6.67 -2.70 9.56
C SER A 585 -6.23 -3.07 8.13
N TRP A 586 -5.50 -4.18 7.96
CA TRP A 586 -5.06 -4.63 6.65
C TRP A 586 -6.19 -5.01 5.70
N LYS A 587 -7.35 -5.43 6.21
CA LYS A 587 -8.52 -5.75 5.38
C LYS A 587 -8.94 -4.55 4.52
N THR A 588 -9.06 -3.39 5.15
CA THR A 588 -9.43 -2.14 4.46
C THR A 588 -8.32 -1.67 3.51
N ILE A 589 -7.05 -1.81 3.92
CA ILE A 589 -5.90 -1.40 3.12
C ILE A 589 -5.78 -2.25 1.85
N ILE A 590 -6.02 -3.56 1.95
CA ILE A 590 -6.03 -4.45 0.79
C ILE A 590 -7.08 -3.98 -0.22
N ASP A 591 -8.29 -3.67 0.23
CA ASP A 591 -9.39 -3.27 -0.64
C ASP A 591 -9.17 -1.88 -1.27
N SER A 592 -8.60 -0.92 -0.52
CA SER A 592 -8.43 0.46 -1.00
C SER A 592 -7.14 0.73 -1.77
N ASP A 593 -6.02 0.13 -1.34
CA ASP A 593 -4.69 0.52 -1.82
C ASP A 593 -3.90 -0.60 -2.51
N ILE A 594 -4.37 -1.85 -2.50
CA ILE A 594 -3.59 -2.99 -3.02
C ILE A 594 -4.28 -3.72 -4.16
N ASP A 595 -5.49 -4.27 -3.94
CA ASP A 595 -6.09 -5.24 -4.87
C ASP A 595 -7.62 -5.14 -5.01
N GLY A 596 -8.30 -4.26 -4.31
CA GLY A 596 -9.76 -4.10 -4.43
C GLY A 596 -10.19 -3.64 -5.83
N PRO A 597 -11.46 -3.85 -6.22
CA PRO A 597 -11.97 -3.46 -7.53
C PRO A 597 -11.91 -1.94 -7.77
N ASP A 598 -12.04 -1.15 -6.71
CA ASP A 598 -11.94 0.32 -6.74
C ASP A 598 -10.64 0.82 -6.08
N SER A 599 -9.65 -0.07 -5.95
CA SER A 599 -8.37 0.27 -5.35
C SER A 599 -7.59 1.30 -6.17
N THR A 600 -6.73 2.03 -5.48
CA THR A 600 -5.82 3.01 -6.11
C THR A 600 -5.04 2.44 -7.29
N PRO A 601 -4.41 1.24 -7.22
CA PRO A 601 -3.71 0.67 -8.38
C PRO A 601 -4.66 0.30 -9.53
N ALA A 602 -5.88 -0.15 -9.25
CA ALA A 602 -6.88 -0.43 -10.29
C ALA A 602 -7.31 0.86 -11.02
N ALA A 603 -7.51 1.95 -10.28
CA ALA A 603 -7.82 3.26 -10.85
C ALA A 603 -6.66 3.81 -11.71
N ILE A 604 -5.40 3.66 -11.27
CA ILE A 604 -4.23 4.08 -12.05
C ILE A 604 -4.13 3.29 -13.36
N ASP A 605 -4.32 1.97 -13.31
CA ASP A 605 -4.29 1.10 -14.48
C ASP A 605 -5.44 1.44 -15.46
N ALA A 606 -6.62 1.81 -14.97
CA ALA A 606 -7.74 2.26 -15.79
C ALA A 606 -7.46 3.62 -16.48
N ASP A 607 -6.84 4.57 -15.75
CA ASP A 607 -6.50 5.90 -16.26
C ASP A 607 -5.34 5.89 -17.29
N ARG A 608 -4.49 4.85 -17.25
CA ARG A 608 -3.24 4.76 -18.01
C ARG A 608 -3.16 3.47 -18.83
N PRO A 609 -3.61 3.46 -20.09
CA PRO A 609 -3.65 2.25 -20.93
C PRO A 609 -2.30 1.53 -21.08
N ASN A 610 -1.18 2.25 -21.07
CA ASN A 610 0.17 1.68 -21.12
C ASN A 610 0.55 0.89 -19.85
N LEU A 611 -0.11 1.15 -18.73
CA LEU A 611 0.02 0.39 -17.47
C LEU A 611 -1.08 -0.67 -17.38
N GLY A 612 -2.32 -0.30 -17.69
CA GLY A 612 -3.51 -1.12 -17.51
C GLY A 612 -3.60 -2.32 -18.44
N HIS A 613 -3.07 -2.25 -19.66
CA HIS A 613 -3.07 -3.38 -20.61
C HIS A 613 -2.47 -4.66 -20.00
N ARG A 614 -1.49 -4.54 -19.10
CA ARG A 614 -0.86 -5.67 -18.42
C ARG A 614 -0.99 -5.61 -16.89
N LEU A 615 -1.90 -4.78 -16.36
CA LEU A 615 -2.18 -4.63 -14.93
C LEU A 615 -0.90 -4.34 -14.10
N ILE A 616 -0.02 -3.49 -14.64
CA ILE A 616 1.33 -3.27 -14.08
C ILE A 616 1.24 -2.72 -12.67
N THR A 617 0.37 -1.72 -12.44
CA THR A 617 0.26 -1.07 -11.13
C THR A 617 -0.32 -2.01 -10.08
N GLN A 618 -1.33 -2.79 -10.42
CA GLN A 618 -1.92 -3.80 -9.52
C GLN A 618 -0.89 -4.88 -9.16
N ARG A 619 -0.14 -5.41 -10.14
CA ARG A 619 0.91 -6.41 -9.88
C ARG A 619 2.03 -5.87 -8.99
N LEU A 620 2.44 -4.62 -9.19
CA LEU A 620 3.43 -3.95 -8.35
C LEU A 620 2.91 -3.80 -6.91
N ALA A 621 1.67 -3.32 -6.73
CA ALA A 621 1.05 -3.15 -5.42
C ALA A 621 0.95 -4.48 -4.66
N ARG A 622 0.48 -5.55 -5.31
CA ARG A 622 0.42 -6.90 -4.74
C ARG A 622 1.80 -7.42 -4.34
N THR A 623 2.82 -7.21 -5.19
CA THR A 623 4.20 -7.63 -4.88
C THR A 623 4.75 -6.89 -3.66
N VAL A 624 4.58 -5.58 -3.60
CA VAL A 624 5.03 -4.77 -2.45
C VAL A 624 4.30 -5.19 -1.19
N PHE A 625 2.98 -5.35 -1.24
CA PHE A 625 2.19 -5.83 -0.10
C PHE A 625 2.70 -7.19 0.40
N PHE A 626 2.83 -8.16 -0.51
CA PHE A 626 3.18 -9.54 -0.15
C PHE A 626 4.56 -9.63 0.51
N GLY A 627 5.50 -8.77 0.14
CA GLY A 627 6.84 -8.74 0.72
C GLY A 627 7.01 -7.77 1.90
N SER A 628 6.07 -6.86 2.16
CA SER A 628 6.21 -5.85 3.23
C SER A 628 5.25 -6.04 4.40
N ALA A 629 4.03 -6.52 4.17
CA ALA A 629 3.02 -6.66 5.23
C ALA A 629 3.48 -7.50 6.42
N PRO A 630 4.16 -8.65 6.24
CA PRO A 630 4.69 -9.43 7.37
C PRO A 630 5.78 -8.70 8.17
N ARG A 631 6.43 -7.73 7.57
CA ARG A 631 7.55 -6.96 8.16
C ARG A 631 7.12 -5.64 8.80
N SER A 632 5.83 -5.37 8.92
CA SER A 632 5.32 -4.07 9.41
C SER A 632 5.87 -3.65 10.78
N GLY A 633 6.22 -4.60 11.65
CA GLY A 633 6.89 -4.38 12.94
C GLY A 633 8.42 -4.35 12.92
N ALA A 634 9.07 -4.66 11.79
CA ALA A 634 10.53 -4.81 11.70
C ALA A 634 11.24 -3.47 11.45
N LYS A 635 12.56 -3.42 11.76
CA LYS A 635 13.40 -2.25 11.46
C LYS A 635 13.56 -1.99 9.95
N ALA A 636 13.58 -3.05 9.14
CA ALA A 636 13.64 -3.01 7.68
C ALA A 636 12.29 -3.45 7.10
N LYS A 637 11.40 -2.49 6.86
CA LYS A 637 10.01 -2.76 6.46
C LYS A 637 9.83 -3.03 4.96
N GLY A 638 10.65 -2.41 4.11
CA GLY A 638 10.42 -2.34 2.68
C GLY A 638 11.10 -3.42 1.85
N LEU A 639 10.62 -3.58 0.62
CA LEU A 639 11.30 -4.29 -0.46
C LEU A 639 12.13 -3.30 -1.27
N ASP A 640 13.36 -3.70 -1.64
CA ASP A 640 14.13 -2.92 -2.59
C ASP A 640 13.53 -3.02 -4.01
N LYS A 641 13.83 -2.05 -4.83
CA LYS A 641 13.34 -1.92 -6.20
C LYS A 641 13.55 -3.19 -7.04
N ARG A 642 14.68 -3.90 -6.89
CA ARG A 642 15.03 -5.08 -7.70
C ARG A 642 14.14 -6.27 -7.33
N ASN A 643 13.86 -6.46 -6.05
CA ASN A 643 12.94 -7.50 -5.57
C ASN A 643 11.49 -7.21 -5.95
N VAL A 644 11.08 -5.93 -5.94
CA VAL A 644 9.76 -5.54 -6.47
C VAL A 644 9.64 -5.90 -7.95
N TRP A 645 10.68 -5.62 -8.77
CA TRP A 645 10.70 -6.01 -10.18
C TRP A 645 10.67 -7.52 -10.36
N LEU A 646 11.44 -8.27 -9.54
CA LEU A 646 11.50 -9.73 -9.62
C LEU A 646 10.15 -10.40 -9.35
N GLY A 647 9.41 -9.91 -8.36
CA GLY A 647 8.08 -10.43 -8.02
C GLY A 647 6.97 -9.98 -8.97
N THR A 648 7.24 -9.03 -9.86
CA THR A 648 6.23 -8.42 -10.73
C THR A 648 6.45 -8.72 -12.21
N ALA A 649 7.68 -8.63 -12.70
CA ALA A 649 7.99 -8.63 -14.13
C ALA A 649 7.70 -9.98 -14.79
N VAL A 650 7.05 -9.91 -15.95
CA VAL A 650 6.79 -11.06 -16.82
C VAL A 650 7.36 -10.80 -18.22
N PRO A 651 7.74 -11.81 -18.98
CA PRO A 651 8.17 -11.65 -20.37
C PRO A 651 7.15 -10.86 -21.20
N GLY A 652 7.63 -9.86 -21.94
CA GLY A 652 6.79 -8.93 -22.70
C GLY A 652 6.42 -7.64 -21.96
N ASP A 653 6.80 -7.46 -20.71
CA ASP A 653 6.64 -6.19 -19.99
C ASP A 653 7.66 -5.13 -20.44
N THR A 654 7.22 -3.89 -20.51
CA THR A 654 8.11 -2.74 -20.65
C THR A 654 8.56 -2.28 -19.26
N ILE A 655 9.73 -2.74 -18.81
CA ILE A 655 10.26 -2.46 -17.45
C ILE A 655 10.38 -0.95 -17.18
N GLY A 656 10.57 -0.12 -18.23
CA GLY A 656 10.59 1.34 -18.11
C GLY A 656 9.29 1.97 -17.59
N ASN A 657 8.15 1.26 -17.62
CA ASN A 657 6.88 1.73 -17.08
C ASN A 657 6.76 1.56 -15.55
N PHE A 658 7.54 0.67 -14.95
CA PHE A 658 7.44 0.33 -13.53
C PHE A 658 7.75 1.51 -12.59
N PRO A 659 8.80 2.33 -12.83
CA PRO A 659 9.04 3.52 -12.02
C PRO A 659 7.87 4.49 -12.01
N THR A 660 7.25 4.74 -13.19
CA THR A 660 6.09 5.62 -13.31
C THR A 660 4.89 5.08 -12.54
N ALA A 661 4.64 3.76 -12.58
CA ALA A 661 3.56 3.14 -11.81
C ALA A 661 3.79 3.26 -10.29
N LEU A 662 5.02 3.04 -9.80
CA LEU A 662 5.36 3.23 -8.37
C LEU A 662 5.26 4.68 -7.94
N GLU A 663 5.66 5.63 -8.78
CA GLU A 663 5.51 7.06 -8.51
C GLU A 663 4.03 7.45 -8.36
N LEU A 664 3.17 6.97 -9.27
CA LEU A 664 1.73 7.20 -9.19
C LEU A 664 1.11 6.54 -7.95
N LEU A 665 1.56 5.33 -7.57
CA LEU A 665 1.16 4.70 -6.31
C LEU A 665 1.56 5.56 -5.11
N SER A 666 2.81 6.04 -5.06
CA SER A 666 3.30 6.91 -3.99
C SER A 666 2.51 8.22 -3.86
N GLN A 667 2.03 8.75 -5.00
CA GLN A 667 1.25 9.99 -5.02
C GLN A 667 -0.22 9.80 -4.64
N ARG A 668 -0.83 8.65 -4.96
CA ARG A 668 -2.28 8.45 -4.86
C ARG A 668 -2.72 7.52 -3.73
N SER A 669 -1.88 6.55 -3.31
CA SER A 669 -2.20 5.60 -2.24
C SER A 669 -2.12 6.25 -0.87
N ILE A 670 -2.99 5.82 0.03
CA ILE A 670 -3.06 6.31 1.41
C ILE A 670 -1.96 5.65 2.26
N HIS A 671 -1.72 4.36 2.05
CA HIS A 671 -0.88 3.52 2.91
C HIS A 671 0.44 3.09 2.28
N PHE A 672 0.79 3.62 1.10
CA PHE A 672 2.02 3.29 0.39
C PHE A 672 3.16 4.25 0.78
N TYR A 673 4.33 3.68 1.03
CA TYR A 673 5.54 4.40 1.43
C TYR A 673 6.71 4.11 0.51
N GLU A 674 7.51 5.13 0.29
CA GLU A 674 8.80 5.06 -0.39
C GLU A 674 9.87 5.81 0.41
N GLU A 675 10.97 5.15 0.73
CA GLU A 675 12.13 5.78 1.37
C GLU A 675 13.42 5.08 0.95
N ASN A 676 14.42 5.83 0.52
CA ASN A 676 15.75 5.31 0.12
C ASN A 676 15.70 4.14 -0.88
N GLY A 677 14.72 4.13 -1.78
CA GLY A 677 14.53 3.06 -2.77
C GLY A 677 13.93 1.77 -2.21
N GLN A 678 13.39 1.83 -1.00
CA GLN A 678 12.58 0.77 -0.38
C GLN A 678 11.10 1.13 -0.49
N TYR A 679 10.25 0.15 -0.76
CA TYR A 679 8.81 0.31 -0.96
C TYR A 679 8.05 -0.60 -0.01
N TRP A 680 7.01 -0.07 0.68
CA TRP A 680 6.17 -0.88 1.57
C TRP A 680 4.79 -0.27 1.75
N PHE A 681 3.85 -1.11 2.20
CA PHE A 681 2.59 -0.67 2.77
C PHE A 681 2.66 -0.69 4.30
N ASP A 682 1.96 0.24 4.96
CA ASP A 682 1.86 0.28 6.42
C ASP A 682 0.41 0.55 6.85
N THR A 683 0.10 0.29 8.10
CA THR A 683 -1.24 0.52 8.68
C THR A 683 -1.51 2.00 8.96
N GLN A 684 -0.47 2.82 9.07
CA GLN A 684 -0.59 4.27 9.19
C GLN A 684 -0.75 4.92 7.82
N ALA A 685 -1.51 6.02 7.75
CA ALA A 685 -1.64 6.79 6.52
C ALA A 685 -0.34 7.50 6.16
N SER A 686 -0.02 7.57 4.87
CA SER A 686 1.17 8.23 4.35
C SER A 686 1.06 9.76 4.46
N VAL A 687 2.09 10.41 4.98
CA VAL A 687 2.20 11.89 5.04
C VAL A 687 2.16 12.54 3.64
N GLN A 688 2.54 11.81 2.60
CA GLN A 688 2.45 12.25 1.21
C GLN A 688 1.00 12.50 0.79
N LYS A 689 0.10 11.59 1.13
CA LYS A 689 -1.33 11.73 0.86
C LYS A 689 -1.92 12.93 1.58
N THR A 690 -1.60 13.10 2.87
CA THR A 690 -2.07 14.24 3.66
C THR A 690 -1.58 15.57 3.09
N ALA A 691 -0.32 15.65 2.66
CA ALA A 691 0.22 16.85 2.03
C ALA A 691 -0.46 17.16 0.68
N ASN A 692 -0.73 16.13 -0.13
CA ASN A 692 -1.43 16.27 -1.39
C ASN A 692 -2.88 16.74 -1.19
N GLU A 693 -3.58 16.23 -0.18
CA GLU A 693 -4.94 16.67 0.16
C GLU A 693 -4.98 18.13 0.57
N TYR A 694 -4.02 18.59 1.39
CA TYR A 694 -3.91 20.00 1.73
C TYR A 694 -3.58 20.86 0.50
N ALA A 695 -2.70 20.40 -0.39
CA ALA A 695 -2.39 21.12 -1.62
C ALA A 695 -3.61 21.19 -2.57
N GLU A 696 -4.43 20.14 -2.61
CA GLU A 696 -5.64 20.10 -3.44
C GLU A 696 -6.74 21.03 -2.90
N GLN A 697 -6.94 21.08 -1.58
CA GLN A 697 -7.85 22.05 -0.94
C GLN A 697 -7.51 23.51 -1.29
N LEU A 698 -6.22 23.81 -1.49
CA LEU A 698 -5.78 25.15 -1.89
C LEU A 698 -6.09 25.53 -3.34
N ARG A 699 -6.64 24.62 -4.16
CA ARG A 699 -7.19 24.98 -5.48
C ARG A 699 -8.40 25.89 -5.38
N ASP A 700 -9.20 25.67 -4.36
CA ASP A 700 -10.41 26.45 -4.09
C ASP A 700 -10.11 27.72 -3.28
N ASP A 701 -8.84 27.91 -2.85
CA ASP A 701 -8.36 29.08 -2.10
C ASP A 701 -7.10 29.70 -2.77
N PRO A 702 -7.25 30.33 -3.95
CA PRO A 702 -6.15 30.97 -4.64
C PRO A 702 -5.56 32.15 -3.87
N GLU A 703 -6.31 32.79 -2.98
CA GLU A 703 -5.83 33.95 -2.23
C GLU A 703 -4.68 33.55 -1.27
N THR A 704 -4.78 32.42 -0.58
CA THR A 704 -3.69 31.88 0.26
C THR A 704 -2.44 31.57 -0.57
N VAL A 705 -2.62 31.03 -1.79
CA VAL A 705 -1.51 30.72 -2.71
C VAL A 705 -0.84 32.01 -3.18
N HIS A 706 -1.62 33.02 -3.61
CA HIS A 706 -1.10 34.31 -4.05
C HIS A 706 -0.40 35.08 -2.93
N ALA A 707 -0.90 34.99 -1.69
CA ALA A 707 -0.24 35.59 -0.53
C ALA A 707 1.16 34.99 -0.28
N GLU A 708 1.32 33.69 -0.46
CA GLU A 708 2.64 33.06 -0.35
C GLU A 708 3.55 33.46 -1.53
N VAL A 709 3.05 33.54 -2.73
CA VAL A 709 3.82 34.04 -3.90
C VAL A 709 4.24 35.49 -3.66
N GLN A 710 3.36 36.37 -3.15
CA GLN A 710 3.68 37.74 -2.79
C GLN A 710 4.80 37.79 -1.75
N ARG A 711 4.70 37.01 -0.68
CA ARG A 711 5.74 36.93 0.36
C ARG A 711 7.12 36.52 -0.21
N ARG A 712 7.13 35.63 -1.23
CA ARG A 712 8.36 35.24 -1.95
C ARG A 712 8.91 36.37 -2.80
N LEU A 713 8.05 37.12 -3.48
CA LEU A 713 8.42 38.31 -4.25
C LEU A 713 9.01 39.37 -3.33
N GLU A 714 8.41 39.62 -2.15
CA GLU A 714 8.93 40.56 -1.17
C GLU A 714 10.36 40.22 -0.73
N ARG A 715 10.65 38.91 -0.53
CA ARG A 715 12.01 38.45 -0.23
C ARG A 715 12.97 38.63 -1.41
N GLU A 716 12.55 38.32 -2.64
CA GLU A 716 13.35 38.45 -3.85
C GLU A 716 13.79 39.90 -4.04
N PHE A 717 12.92 40.88 -3.79
CA PHE A 717 13.19 42.29 -3.99
C PHE A 717 13.75 43.01 -2.76
N ALA A 718 13.83 42.40 -1.60
CA ALA A 718 14.30 43.01 -0.37
C ALA A 718 15.73 43.59 -0.49
N SER A 719 16.62 42.89 -1.18
CA SER A 719 18.05 43.24 -1.30
C SER A 719 18.47 43.67 -2.69
N GLN A 720 17.65 43.47 -3.73
CA GLN A 720 17.99 43.68 -5.12
C GLN A 720 16.95 44.54 -5.83
N ARG A 721 17.32 45.81 -6.13
CA ARG A 721 16.42 46.79 -6.76
C ARG A 721 16.78 47.10 -8.20
N GLY A 722 17.91 46.57 -8.72
CA GLY A 722 18.41 46.99 -10.01
C GLY A 722 18.72 48.48 -10.07
N ASP A 723 18.37 49.15 -11.16
CA ASP A 723 18.54 50.58 -11.38
C ASP A 723 17.35 51.43 -10.87
N PHE A 724 16.37 50.77 -10.23
CA PHE A 724 15.17 51.47 -9.76
C PHE A 724 15.37 52.08 -8.36
N THR A 725 14.86 53.29 -8.18
CA THR A 725 14.90 53.97 -6.87
C THR A 725 14.10 53.21 -5.84
N ALA A 726 12.96 52.65 -6.24
CA ALA A 726 12.11 51.83 -5.37
C ALA A 726 11.44 50.69 -6.17
N VAL A 727 11.10 49.61 -5.44
CA VAL A 727 10.31 48.49 -5.97
C VAL A 727 9.04 48.39 -5.16
N HIS A 728 7.91 48.34 -5.84
CA HIS A 728 6.58 48.10 -5.26
C HIS A 728 6.12 46.69 -5.58
N VAL A 729 6.02 45.84 -4.58
CA VAL A 729 5.65 44.44 -4.78
C VAL A 729 4.14 44.24 -4.59
N ALA A 730 3.49 43.75 -5.61
CA ALA A 730 2.07 43.37 -5.63
C ALA A 730 1.11 44.44 -5.04
N PRO A 731 1.21 45.72 -5.45
CA PRO A 731 0.27 46.72 -4.99
C PRO A 731 -1.16 46.36 -5.38
N GLU A 732 -2.13 46.63 -4.52
CA GLU A 732 -3.54 46.36 -4.78
C GLU A 732 -4.07 47.22 -5.95
N SER A 733 -3.65 48.46 -5.97
CA SER A 733 -4.07 49.42 -7.00
C SER A 733 -2.93 50.34 -7.44
N GLY A 734 -3.12 51.05 -8.51
CA GLY A 734 -2.18 52.10 -8.98
C GLY A 734 -2.01 53.23 -7.95
N ALA A 735 -2.95 53.46 -7.03
CA ALA A 735 -2.85 54.47 -5.98
C ALA A 735 -1.77 54.16 -4.91
N ASP A 736 -1.45 52.87 -4.74
CA ASP A 736 -0.44 52.44 -3.77
C ASP A 736 1.00 52.71 -4.26
N VAL A 737 1.13 53.09 -5.54
CA VAL A 737 2.42 53.46 -6.12
C VAL A 737 2.50 55.01 -6.20
N PRO A 738 3.42 55.68 -5.47
CA PRO A 738 3.55 57.11 -5.48
C PRO A 738 3.76 57.70 -6.89
N ASP A 739 3.14 58.85 -7.17
CA ASP A 739 3.34 59.59 -8.42
C ASP A 739 4.48 60.60 -8.24
N THR A 740 5.70 60.15 -8.51
CA THR A 740 6.93 60.92 -8.35
C THR A 740 7.80 60.87 -9.59
N MET A 741 8.80 61.77 -9.66
CA MET A 741 9.74 61.81 -10.78
C MET A 741 10.83 60.72 -10.73
N GLU A 742 10.77 59.78 -9.82
CA GLU A 742 11.75 58.69 -9.66
C GLU A 742 11.34 57.45 -10.43
N THR A 743 12.29 56.80 -11.11
CA THR A 743 12.05 55.58 -11.84
C THR A 743 11.85 54.40 -10.90
N ARG A 744 10.71 53.74 -11.01
CA ARG A 744 10.23 52.70 -10.10
C ARG A 744 9.87 51.42 -10.84
N LEU A 745 10.17 50.29 -10.19
CA LEU A 745 9.69 48.98 -10.63
C LEU A 745 8.43 48.62 -9.86
N VAL A 746 7.38 48.24 -10.58
CA VAL A 746 6.14 47.71 -10.00
C VAL A 746 6.03 46.25 -10.34
N VAL A 747 6.07 45.36 -9.38
CA VAL A 747 5.86 43.93 -9.55
C VAL A 747 4.37 43.67 -9.49
N VAL A 748 3.81 43.25 -10.59
CA VAL A 748 2.35 43.08 -10.70
C VAL A 748 1.89 41.92 -9.83
N HIS A 749 0.74 42.07 -9.16
CA HIS A 749 0.19 41.05 -8.25
C HIS A 749 0.00 39.72 -8.97
N PRO A 750 0.25 38.53 -8.35
CA PRO A 750 0.16 37.18 -8.94
C PRO A 750 -1.15 36.91 -9.70
N ARG A 751 -2.27 37.45 -9.23
CA ARG A 751 -3.58 37.29 -9.89
C ARG A 751 -3.66 37.88 -11.30
N HIS A 752 -2.70 38.73 -11.65
CA HIS A 752 -2.67 39.45 -12.92
C HIS A 752 -1.51 38.94 -13.78
N THR A 753 -1.81 38.17 -14.79
CA THR A 753 -0.82 37.56 -15.66
C THR A 753 -0.76 38.19 -17.04
N TRP A 754 0.41 38.15 -17.68
CA TRP A 754 0.65 38.61 -19.02
C TRP A 754 0.52 37.50 -20.06
N ARG A 755 -0.26 37.75 -21.13
CA ARG A 755 -0.39 36.85 -22.29
C ARG A 755 0.29 37.44 -23.53
N ARG A 756 1.21 36.69 -24.11
CA ARG A 756 2.02 37.14 -25.25
C ARG A 756 1.17 37.43 -26.49
N ASN A 757 0.23 36.56 -26.82
CA ASN A 757 -0.52 36.60 -28.08
C ASN A 757 -1.90 37.27 -27.98
N ASP A 758 -2.32 37.70 -26.81
CA ASP A 758 -3.62 38.32 -26.58
C ASP A 758 -3.52 39.39 -25.48
N ARG A 759 -2.87 40.49 -25.87
CA ARG A 759 -2.57 41.60 -24.96
C ARG A 759 -3.84 42.19 -24.33
N ASP A 760 -4.89 42.35 -25.12
CA ASP A 760 -6.14 42.94 -24.66
C ASP A 760 -6.93 42.08 -23.68
N LYS A 761 -6.71 40.77 -23.67
CA LYS A 761 -7.30 39.85 -22.74
C LYS A 761 -6.40 39.56 -21.51
N SER A 762 -5.17 40.08 -21.51
CA SER A 762 -4.25 39.95 -20.39
C SER A 762 -4.76 40.73 -19.19
N SER A 763 -4.92 40.09 -18.04
CA SER A 763 -5.31 40.76 -16.78
C SER A 763 -4.26 41.76 -16.31
N ALA A 764 -2.97 41.45 -16.51
CA ALA A 764 -1.87 42.36 -16.21
C ALA A 764 -1.92 43.61 -17.12
N HIS A 765 -2.23 43.47 -18.41
CA HIS A 765 -2.40 44.63 -19.31
C HIS A 765 -3.46 45.59 -18.80
N LYS A 766 -4.64 45.05 -18.41
CA LYS A 766 -5.76 45.89 -17.90
C LYS A 766 -5.37 46.58 -16.59
N TRP A 767 -4.72 45.84 -15.69
CA TRP A 767 -4.28 46.38 -14.41
C TRP A 767 -3.23 47.51 -14.60
N ILE A 768 -2.22 47.30 -15.45
CA ILE A 768 -1.15 48.28 -15.73
C ILE A 768 -1.75 49.55 -16.39
N MET A 769 -2.64 49.38 -17.34
CA MET A 769 -3.33 50.55 -17.97
C MET A 769 -4.16 51.33 -16.95
N GLY A 770 -4.83 50.61 -16.02
CA GLY A 770 -5.55 51.23 -14.92
C GLY A 770 -4.62 52.00 -13.95
N ALA A 771 -3.46 51.39 -13.62
CA ALA A 771 -2.45 52.04 -12.77
C ALA A 771 -1.83 53.31 -13.39
N LEU A 772 -1.68 53.33 -14.72
CA LEU A 772 -1.19 54.49 -15.49
C LEU A 772 -2.28 55.57 -15.69
N ALA A 773 -3.56 55.16 -15.69
CA ALA A 773 -4.68 56.10 -15.78
C ALA A 773 -4.86 56.86 -14.43
N GLY A 774 -4.61 56.20 -13.30
CA GLY A 774 -4.76 56.75 -11.95
C GLY A 774 -6.21 56.79 -11.44
N PRO A 775 -6.43 56.66 -10.13
CA PRO A 775 -7.77 56.74 -9.55
C PRO A 775 -8.24 58.20 -9.43
N GLY A 776 -9.14 58.61 -10.34
CA GLY A 776 -9.82 59.90 -10.28
C GLY A 776 -9.05 61.10 -10.79
N ALA A 777 -7.72 61.14 -10.75
CA ALA A 777 -6.85 62.10 -11.39
C ALA A 777 -5.81 61.36 -12.26
N GLN A 778 -5.54 61.85 -13.45
CA GLN A 778 -4.57 61.24 -14.35
C GLN A 778 -3.17 61.27 -13.73
N ARG A 779 -2.50 60.11 -13.64
CA ARG A 779 -1.10 60.03 -13.23
C ARG A 779 -0.24 60.96 -14.10
N ILE A 780 0.59 61.77 -13.47
CA ILE A 780 1.42 62.73 -14.17
C ILE A 780 2.69 62.10 -14.72
N HIS A 781 3.44 61.42 -13.84
CA HIS A 781 4.78 60.88 -14.17
C HIS A 781 4.68 59.43 -14.67
N LYS A 782 4.09 59.23 -15.85
CA LYS A 782 3.83 57.85 -16.42
C LYS A 782 5.09 57.19 -16.89
N ASN A 783 6.07 57.95 -17.40
CA ASN A 783 7.29 57.41 -17.96
C ASN A 783 8.29 56.88 -16.91
N THR A 784 8.02 57.11 -15.62
CA THR A 784 8.88 56.60 -14.52
C THR A 784 8.58 55.18 -14.13
N LEU A 785 7.47 54.58 -14.59
CA LEU A 785 7.05 53.27 -14.21
C LEU A 785 7.50 52.19 -15.20
N VAL A 786 8.05 51.12 -14.65
CA VAL A 786 8.31 49.85 -15.26
C VAL A 786 7.59 48.75 -14.46
N PHE A 787 7.04 47.77 -15.16
CA PHE A 787 6.27 46.70 -14.52
C PHE A 787 6.94 45.35 -14.77
N ALA A 788 7.05 44.53 -13.75
CA ALA A 788 7.40 43.10 -13.88
C ALA A 788 6.14 42.27 -13.75
N ALA A 789 5.78 41.51 -14.77
CA ALA A 789 4.56 40.71 -14.80
C ALA A 789 4.87 39.22 -15.00
N ALA A 790 4.01 38.37 -14.42
CA ALA A 790 4.12 36.93 -14.58
C ALA A 790 3.56 36.47 -15.95
N ASP A 791 4.22 35.51 -16.55
CA ASP A 791 3.72 34.79 -17.74
C ASP A 791 2.52 33.90 -17.36
N TYR A 792 1.48 33.91 -18.17
CA TYR A 792 0.26 33.18 -17.88
C TYR A 792 0.47 31.67 -17.70
N ASP A 793 1.18 31.03 -18.65
CA ASP A 793 1.39 29.57 -18.62
C ASP A 793 2.40 29.15 -17.54
N ALA A 794 3.36 30.01 -17.23
CA ALA A 794 4.34 29.77 -16.15
C ALA A 794 3.72 29.95 -14.75
N MET A 795 2.73 30.83 -14.64
CA MET A 795 2.05 31.07 -13.37
C MET A 795 1.29 29.85 -12.87
N ASP A 796 0.61 29.10 -13.73
CA ASP A 796 -0.06 27.85 -13.37
C ASP A 796 0.91 26.84 -12.72
N ARG A 797 2.14 26.75 -13.25
CA ARG A 797 3.19 25.88 -12.67
C ARG A 797 3.69 26.38 -11.33
N LEU A 798 3.87 27.71 -11.18
CA LEU A 798 4.27 28.32 -9.91
C LEU A 798 3.20 28.10 -8.83
N GLU A 799 1.91 28.32 -9.17
CA GLU A 799 0.81 28.09 -8.24
C GLU A 799 0.74 26.63 -7.80
N ALA A 800 0.87 25.67 -8.74
CA ALA A 800 0.89 24.25 -8.41
C ALA A 800 2.04 23.90 -7.45
N ALA A 801 3.26 24.40 -7.70
CA ALA A 801 4.40 24.18 -6.82
C ALA A 801 4.21 24.87 -5.47
N THR A 802 3.60 26.04 -5.43
CA THR A 802 3.31 26.76 -4.18
C THR A 802 2.28 26.02 -3.35
N ARG A 803 1.23 25.45 -3.95
CA ARG A 803 0.26 24.58 -3.25
C ARG A 803 0.95 23.36 -2.63
N GLN A 804 1.84 22.71 -3.38
CA GLN A 804 2.62 21.58 -2.87
C GLN A 804 3.50 21.97 -1.67
N TYR A 805 4.18 23.10 -1.78
CA TYR A 805 4.96 23.63 -0.66
C TYR A 805 4.09 23.90 0.59
N LEU A 806 2.96 24.56 0.40
CA LEU A 806 2.05 24.89 1.51
C LEU A 806 1.44 23.62 2.14
N GLY A 807 1.11 22.62 1.31
CA GLY A 807 0.65 21.31 1.77
C GLY A 807 1.68 20.60 2.66
N TRP A 808 2.92 20.50 2.19
CA TRP A 808 4.01 19.90 2.96
C TRP A 808 4.37 20.70 4.21
N ARG A 809 4.38 22.02 4.11
CA ARG A 809 4.61 22.90 5.25
C ARG A 809 3.56 22.68 6.34
N ARG A 810 2.28 22.62 5.96
CA ARG A 810 1.19 22.35 6.91
C ARG A 810 1.35 21.01 7.61
N VAL A 811 1.72 19.95 6.89
CA VAL A 811 2.01 18.63 7.51
C VAL A 811 3.19 18.72 8.47
N SER A 812 4.28 19.42 8.08
CA SER A 812 5.45 19.62 8.94
C SER A 812 5.13 20.42 10.20
N ASP A 813 4.35 21.50 10.06
CA ASP A 813 3.96 22.38 11.17
C ASP A 813 2.93 21.72 12.11
N SER A 814 2.18 20.72 11.61
CA SER A 814 1.15 19.98 12.35
C SER A 814 1.62 18.61 12.82
N ALA A 815 2.93 18.33 12.85
CA ALA A 815 3.47 17.00 13.13
C ALA A 815 2.96 16.37 14.43
N ASP A 816 2.87 17.16 15.50
CA ASP A 816 2.39 16.71 16.81
C ASP A 816 0.87 16.43 16.79
N SER A 817 0.09 17.27 16.12
CA SER A 817 -1.37 17.12 16.06
C SER A 817 -1.81 15.98 15.13
N LEU A 818 -0.96 15.60 14.17
CA LEU A 818 -1.15 14.44 13.28
C LEU A 818 -0.54 13.16 13.85
N ASP A 819 0.01 13.21 15.06
CA ASP A 819 0.69 12.07 15.73
C ASP A 819 1.73 11.38 14.83
N LEU A 820 2.54 12.19 14.14
CA LEU A 820 3.54 11.67 13.22
C LEU A 820 4.71 11.06 13.98
N SER A 821 5.18 9.90 13.52
CA SER A 821 6.43 9.36 14.00
C SER A 821 7.60 10.30 13.71
N ALA A 822 8.70 10.21 14.47
CA ALA A 822 9.90 11.02 14.27
C ALA A 822 10.45 10.93 12.83
N GLN A 823 10.26 9.80 12.17
CA GLN A 823 10.65 9.56 10.77
C GLN A 823 9.73 10.34 9.81
N GLN A 824 8.41 10.24 10.00
CA GLN A 824 7.42 10.95 9.18
C GLN A 824 7.56 12.48 9.32
N ALA A 825 7.79 12.98 10.53
CA ALA A 825 8.02 14.40 10.78
C ALA A 825 9.29 14.91 10.06
N ARG A 826 10.37 14.12 10.06
CA ARG A 826 11.59 14.44 9.31
C ARG A 826 11.35 14.45 7.81
N GLN A 827 10.67 13.42 7.28
CA GLN A 827 10.29 13.33 5.87
C GLN A 827 9.44 14.54 5.44
N ALA A 828 8.44 14.93 6.23
CA ALA A 828 7.61 16.11 5.96
C ALA A 828 8.44 17.39 5.87
N LYS A 829 9.39 17.59 6.78
CA LYS A 829 10.30 18.74 6.79
C LYS A 829 11.23 18.78 5.57
N GLU A 830 11.80 17.63 5.19
CA GLU A 830 12.68 17.50 4.00
C GLU A 830 11.89 17.76 2.71
N LYS A 831 10.69 17.21 2.59
CA LYS A 831 9.80 17.41 1.43
C LYS A 831 9.32 18.87 1.34
N ALA A 832 9.02 19.51 2.48
CA ALA A 832 8.69 20.94 2.52
C ALA A 832 9.86 21.79 2.02
N ALA A 833 11.10 21.50 2.44
CA ALA A 833 12.29 22.21 1.97
C ALA A 833 12.55 22.01 0.47
N GLN A 834 12.35 20.80 -0.05
CA GLN A 834 12.45 20.52 -1.49
C GLN A 834 11.38 21.29 -2.30
N ALA A 835 10.13 21.27 -1.85
CA ALA A 835 9.04 22.00 -2.48
C ALA A 835 9.23 23.52 -2.43
N ASP A 836 9.83 24.03 -1.33
CA ASP A 836 10.22 25.46 -1.19
C ASP A 836 11.23 25.87 -2.27
N ALA A 837 12.27 25.07 -2.47
CA ALA A 837 13.29 25.33 -3.51
C ALA A 837 12.70 25.31 -4.92
N VAL A 838 11.78 24.37 -5.21
CA VAL A 838 11.08 24.29 -6.52
C VAL A 838 10.22 25.54 -6.74
N ALA A 839 9.43 25.94 -5.77
CA ALA A 839 8.60 27.14 -5.85
C ALA A 839 9.44 28.41 -6.03
N ALA A 840 10.61 28.51 -5.36
CA ALA A 840 11.54 29.62 -5.51
C ALA A 840 12.17 29.70 -6.92
N ALA A 841 12.50 28.55 -7.51
CA ALA A 841 13.02 28.50 -8.90
C ALA A 841 11.93 28.92 -9.91
N LEU A 842 10.72 28.39 -9.78
CA LEU A 842 9.59 28.70 -10.66
C LEU A 842 9.13 30.15 -10.54
N LEU A 843 9.34 30.81 -9.40
CA LEU A 843 9.04 32.24 -9.23
C LEU A 843 9.78 33.08 -10.28
N ARG A 844 11.09 32.84 -10.46
CA ARG A 844 11.91 33.55 -11.45
C ARG A 844 11.56 33.19 -12.87
N GLU A 845 11.12 31.95 -13.13
CA GLU A 845 10.62 31.52 -14.44
C GLU A 845 9.24 32.12 -14.77
N ALA A 846 8.43 32.44 -13.76
CA ALA A 846 7.13 33.04 -13.97
C ALA A 846 7.19 34.54 -14.24
N TYR A 847 7.96 35.32 -13.47
CA TYR A 847 8.05 36.78 -13.62
C TYR A 847 9.08 37.18 -14.70
N VAL A 848 8.75 36.90 -15.93
CA VAL A 848 9.65 37.06 -17.11
C VAL A 848 9.24 38.18 -18.05
N TRP A 849 8.26 38.98 -17.75
CA TRP A 849 7.84 40.10 -18.61
C TRP A 849 8.20 41.43 -17.97
N ALA A 850 9.08 42.22 -18.65
CA ALA A 850 9.27 43.64 -18.38
C ALA A 850 8.32 44.44 -19.27
N VAL A 851 7.38 45.14 -18.66
CA VAL A 851 6.33 45.92 -19.37
C VAL A 851 6.49 47.38 -18.99
N PHE A 852 6.37 48.27 -19.99
CA PHE A 852 6.49 49.69 -19.77
C PHE A 852 5.64 50.49 -20.76
N PRO A 853 5.20 51.71 -20.37
CA PRO A 853 4.44 52.56 -21.24
C PRO A 853 5.30 53.13 -22.39
N VAL A 854 4.73 53.15 -23.60
CA VAL A 854 5.31 53.74 -24.79
C VAL A 854 4.28 54.53 -25.53
N GLN A 855 4.75 55.59 -26.22
CA GLN A 855 3.96 56.44 -27.10
C GLN A 855 4.88 56.87 -28.23
N ASN A 856 4.53 56.67 -29.49
CA ASN A 856 5.40 57.02 -30.62
C ASN A 856 5.30 58.49 -30.99
N ASP A 857 4.12 59.06 -30.79
CA ASP A 857 3.83 60.46 -31.10
C ASP A 857 2.92 61.05 -30.02
N PRO A 858 3.06 62.32 -29.64
CA PRO A 858 2.16 62.94 -28.62
C PRO A 858 0.66 62.86 -28.96
N ARG A 859 0.27 62.59 -30.20
CA ARG A 859 -1.09 62.52 -30.67
C ARG A 859 -1.64 61.09 -30.64
N GLU A 860 -0.76 60.11 -30.54
CA GLU A 860 -1.16 58.69 -30.48
C GLU A 860 -1.58 58.26 -29.05
N PRO A 861 -2.44 57.26 -28.91
CA PRO A 861 -2.78 56.76 -27.61
C PRO A 861 -1.58 56.06 -26.95
N LEU A 862 -1.53 56.15 -25.62
CA LEU A 862 -0.57 55.41 -24.80
C LEU A 862 -0.76 53.91 -25.01
N THR A 863 0.33 53.17 -25.23
CA THR A 863 0.38 51.72 -25.38
C THR A 863 1.40 51.14 -24.45
N LEU A 864 1.42 49.80 -24.33
CA LEU A 864 2.41 49.06 -23.51
C LEU A 864 3.33 48.26 -24.43
N SER A 865 4.62 48.44 -24.22
CA SER A 865 5.66 47.52 -24.73
C SER A 865 5.95 46.45 -23.69
N ALA A 866 6.19 45.21 -24.13
CA ALA A 866 6.51 44.10 -23.27
C ALA A 866 7.69 43.30 -23.82
N SER A 867 8.72 43.13 -23.03
CA SER A 867 9.93 42.43 -23.38
C SER A 867 10.17 41.24 -22.46
N LYS A 868 10.46 40.07 -23.06
CA LYS A 868 10.74 38.88 -22.29
C LYS A 868 12.15 38.93 -21.70
N ILE A 869 12.24 38.76 -20.38
CA ILE A 869 13.48 38.71 -19.62
C ILE A 869 14.12 37.34 -19.87
N THR A 870 15.42 37.30 -20.06
CA THR A 870 16.21 36.08 -20.20
C THR A 870 17.37 36.13 -19.22
N GLY A 871 17.51 35.12 -18.37
CA GLY A 871 18.60 35.04 -17.37
C GLY A 871 18.15 34.35 -16.09
N SER A 872 19.09 33.83 -15.33
CA SER A 872 18.87 33.14 -14.05
C SER A 872 19.11 34.00 -12.82
N GLY A 873 19.42 35.28 -13.01
CA GLY A 873 19.69 36.22 -11.91
C GLY A 873 18.44 36.76 -11.20
N PRO A 874 18.64 37.68 -10.22
CA PRO A 874 17.53 38.38 -9.58
C PRO A 874 16.65 39.13 -10.58
N ILE A 875 15.33 39.11 -10.38
CA ILE A 875 14.35 39.65 -11.34
C ILE A 875 14.62 41.13 -11.65
N ALA A 876 14.87 41.96 -10.65
CA ALA A 876 15.14 43.40 -10.86
C ALA A 876 16.38 43.67 -11.72
N THR A 877 17.43 42.89 -11.50
CA THR A 877 18.67 42.98 -12.30
C THR A 877 18.41 42.58 -13.73
N ALA A 878 17.70 41.46 -13.93
CA ALA A 878 17.38 40.98 -15.28
C ALA A 878 16.45 41.95 -16.05
N VAL A 879 15.49 42.58 -15.37
CA VAL A 879 14.66 43.66 -15.92
C VAL A 879 15.55 44.84 -16.33
N THR A 880 16.44 45.30 -15.43
CA THR A 880 17.35 46.43 -15.74
C THR A 880 18.21 46.12 -16.95
N GLU A 881 18.87 44.97 -17.01
CA GLU A 881 19.73 44.59 -18.12
C GLU A 881 18.96 44.47 -19.45
N LYS A 882 17.75 43.93 -19.39
CA LYS A 882 16.90 43.82 -20.58
C LYS A 882 16.51 45.18 -21.13
N LEU A 883 16.05 46.09 -20.24
CA LEU A 883 15.64 47.45 -20.65
C LEU A 883 16.84 48.27 -21.15
N ARG A 884 18.03 48.13 -20.56
CA ARG A 884 19.25 48.79 -21.04
C ARG A 884 19.62 48.35 -22.46
N ARG A 885 19.55 47.01 -22.71
CA ARG A 885 19.85 46.50 -24.07
C ARG A 885 18.87 46.96 -25.15
N GLU A 886 17.65 47.27 -24.77
CA GLU A 886 16.62 47.73 -25.65
C GLU A 886 16.47 49.27 -25.69
N GLU A 887 17.41 49.96 -25.01
CA GLU A 887 17.39 51.42 -24.86
C GLU A 887 16.10 51.98 -24.25
N ALA A 888 15.36 51.13 -23.54
CA ALA A 888 14.13 51.46 -22.84
C ALA A 888 14.37 52.01 -21.42
N LEU A 889 15.59 51.94 -20.92
CA LEU A 889 16.08 52.55 -19.69
C LEU A 889 17.51 53.08 -19.94
N ILE A 890 17.70 54.35 -19.95
CA ILE A 890 18.96 55.02 -20.30
C ILE A 890 19.78 55.28 -19.03
N PRO A 891 20.94 54.60 -18.83
CA PRO A 891 21.82 54.82 -17.70
C PRO A 891 22.84 55.95 -17.87
N LEU A 892 23.12 56.33 -19.13
CA LEU A 892 24.07 57.36 -19.51
C LEU A 892 23.49 58.09 -20.72
N LEU A 893 23.58 59.44 -20.70
CA LEU A 893 23.17 60.36 -21.77
C LEU A 893 24.27 61.32 -22.00
N ASP A 894 24.66 61.53 -23.22
CA ASP A 894 25.62 62.60 -23.55
C ASP A 894 24.87 63.84 -24.08
N ALA A 895 25.60 64.98 -24.08
CA ALA A 895 25.06 66.26 -24.47
C ALA A 895 24.64 66.31 -25.95
N SER A 896 25.32 65.60 -26.85
CA SER A 896 24.94 65.57 -28.25
C SER A 896 23.65 64.80 -28.51
N TYR A 897 23.47 63.65 -27.87
CA TYR A 897 22.25 62.87 -27.96
C TYR A 897 21.05 63.62 -27.31
N LEU A 898 21.34 64.34 -26.19
CA LEU A 898 20.31 65.23 -25.60
C LEU A 898 19.90 66.33 -26.61
N GLY A 899 20.82 66.87 -27.39
CA GLY A 899 20.53 67.87 -28.44
C GLY A 899 19.66 67.28 -29.58
N ASP A 900 19.87 66.03 -29.94
CA ASP A 900 19.03 65.33 -30.92
C ASP A 900 17.60 65.18 -30.38
N VAL A 901 17.44 64.84 -29.10
CA VAL A 901 16.12 64.77 -28.44
C VAL A 901 15.41 66.14 -28.46
N LEU A 902 16.13 67.24 -28.20
CA LEU A 902 15.56 68.58 -28.22
C LEU A 902 15.10 68.93 -29.65
N SER A 903 15.89 68.59 -30.68
CA SER A 903 15.61 69.00 -32.06
C SER A 903 14.56 68.09 -32.76
N GLN A 904 14.42 66.84 -32.33
CA GLN A 904 13.51 65.89 -32.89
C GLN A 904 12.20 65.77 -32.11
N GLU A 905 12.27 65.30 -30.82
CA GLU A 905 11.10 65.07 -30.03
C GLU A 905 10.44 66.35 -29.47
N LEU A 906 11.20 67.35 -29.25
CA LEU A 906 10.75 68.65 -28.72
C LEU A 906 10.88 69.79 -29.70
N SER A 907 10.90 69.46 -31.00
CA SER A 907 11.16 70.45 -32.12
C SER A 907 10.22 71.67 -32.01
N SER A 908 8.94 71.50 -31.74
CA SER A 908 7.96 72.60 -31.67
C SER A 908 8.27 73.60 -30.54
N VAL A 909 8.83 73.13 -29.42
CA VAL A 909 9.23 74.01 -28.32
C VAL A 909 10.63 74.57 -28.60
N TRP A 910 11.55 73.72 -29.09
CA TRP A 910 12.93 74.11 -29.37
C TRP A 910 13.05 75.16 -30.48
N GLU A 911 12.27 74.96 -31.56
CA GLU A 911 12.24 75.93 -32.65
C GLU A 911 11.46 77.22 -32.29
N GLY A 912 10.43 77.10 -31.46
CA GLY A 912 9.63 78.25 -31.02
C GLY A 912 10.32 79.09 -29.94
N ASP A 913 10.51 78.46 -28.76
CA ASP A 913 11.05 79.13 -27.59
C ASP A 913 12.59 79.18 -27.59
N GLY A 914 13.27 78.17 -28.18
CA GLY A 914 14.75 78.04 -28.26
C GLY A 914 15.45 77.93 -26.90
N GLU A 915 14.70 77.71 -25.84
CA GLU A 915 15.20 77.53 -24.46
C GLU A 915 14.32 76.59 -23.64
N VAL A 916 14.92 75.86 -22.75
CA VAL A 916 14.17 75.03 -21.80
C VAL A 916 14.97 74.89 -20.46
N SER A 917 14.30 74.97 -19.31
CA SER A 917 14.95 74.73 -18.03
C SER A 917 15.18 73.24 -17.78
N VAL A 918 16.25 72.84 -17.07
CA VAL A 918 16.53 71.48 -16.69
C VAL A 918 15.40 70.91 -15.84
N LYS A 919 14.76 71.74 -15.01
CA LYS A 919 13.56 71.34 -14.25
C LYS A 919 12.42 70.92 -15.20
N THR A 920 12.06 71.80 -16.14
CA THR A 920 10.98 71.53 -17.10
C THR A 920 11.28 70.32 -17.97
N LEU A 921 12.54 70.20 -18.42
CA LEU A 921 12.99 69.10 -19.22
C LEU A 921 12.90 67.76 -18.45
N TRP A 922 13.31 67.76 -17.13
CA TRP A 922 13.16 66.58 -16.26
C TRP A 922 11.68 66.21 -16.04
N GLU A 923 10.82 67.19 -15.84
CA GLU A 923 9.38 66.99 -15.75
C GLU A 923 8.84 66.32 -17.06
N TRP A 924 9.31 66.71 -18.21
CA TRP A 924 8.89 66.11 -19.47
C TRP A 924 9.40 64.65 -19.64
N PHE A 925 10.66 64.39 -19.32
CA PHE A 925 11.20 62.99 -19.33
C PHE A 925 10.41 62.07 -18.44
N THR A 926 9.97 62.51 -17.30
CA THR A 926 9.20 61.69 -16.39
C THR A 926 7.72 61.59 -16.75
N ARG A 927 7.17 62.60 -17.43
CA ARG A 927 5.75 62.72 -17.75
C ARG A 927 5.37 61.98 -19.03
N PHE A 928 6.17 62.14 -20.07
CA PHE A 928 5.77 61.78 -21.43
C PHE A 928 6.43 60.46 -21.89
N PRO A 929 5.64 59.37 -22.20
CA PRO A 929 6.18 58.10 -22.63
C PRO A 929 6.85 58.04 -24.01
N TYR A 930 6.74 59.13 -24.81
CA TYR A 930 7.52 59.30 -26.06
C TYR A 930 8.93 59.85 -25.81
N MET A 931 9.19 60.34 -24.59
CA MET A 931 10.53 60.75 -24.17
C MET A 931 11.34 59.56 -23.69
N LEU A 932 12.69 59.69 -23.75
CA LEU A 932 13.60 58.70 -23.17
C LEU A 932 13.30 58.49 -21.70
N ARG A 933 13.31 57.21 -21.26
CA ARG A 933 13.21 56.87 -19.84
C ARG A 933 14.62 56.85 -19.25
N LEU A 934 14.96 57.86 -18.47
CA LEU A 934 16.26 57.97 -17.82
C LEU A 934 16.23 57.17 -16.52
N LYS A 935 17.37 56.58 -16.16
CA LYS A 935 17.54 55.83 -14.88
C LYS A 935 17.15 56.69 -13.68
N ASN A 936 17.66 57.95 -13.62
CA ASN A 936 17.40 58.94 -12.58
C ASN A 936 17.75 60.33 -13.10
N ARG A 937 17.49 61.33 -12.26
CA ARG A 937 17.77 62.77 -12.56
C ARG A 937 19.27 62.99 -12.86
N GLN A 938 20.19 62.28 -12.17
CA GLN A 938 21.62 62.48 -12.35
C GLN A 938 22.08 62.25 -13.79
N VAL A 939 21.45 61.34 -14.52
CA VAL A 939 21.74 61.05 -15.94
C VAL A 939 21.53 62.33 -16.81
N LEU A 940 20.46 63.11 -16.53
CA LEU A 940 20.19 64.36 -17.21
C LEU A 940 21.19 65.47 -16.76
N ASP A 941 21.43 65.56 -15.46
CA ASP A 941 22.35 66.53 -14.88
C ASP A 941 23.77 66.29 -15.41
N ASP A 942 24.24 65.08 -15.54
CA ASP A 942 25.55 64.73 -16.11
C ASP A 942 25.65 65.06 -17.58
N ALA A 943 24.61 64.81 -18.37
CA ALA A 943 24.51 65.22 -19.78
C ALA A 943 24.62 66.71 -19.96
N VAL A 944 23.90 67.53 -19.16
CA VAL A 944 23.95 68.97 -19.18
C VAL A 944 25.26 69.51 -18.70
N ALA A 945 25.80 68.98 -17.62
CA ALA A 945 27.13 69.32 -17.08
C ALA A 945 28.28 69.08 -18.09
N GLY A 946 28.15 68.08 -18.93
CA GLY A 946 29.08 67.69 -19.99
C GLY A 946 28.96 68.58 -21.25
N ALA A 947 27.87 69.36 -21.42
CA ALA A 947 27.63 70.18 -22.61
C ALA A 947 28.73 71.20 -22.91
N PRO A 948 29.29 71.88 -21.90
CA PRO A 948 30.43 72.80 -22.12
C PRO A 948 31.64 72.18 -22.80
N LEU A 949 31.87 70.93 -22.61
CA LEU A 949 33.02 70.18 -23.14
C LEU A 949 32.75 69.58 -24.54
N SER A 950 31.54 69.70 -25.04
CA SER A 950 31.12 69.07 -26.32
C SER A 950 31.84 69.69 -27.52
N VAL A 951 32.50 68.88 -28.33
CA VAL A 951 33.16 69.30 -29.58
C VAL A 951 32.15 69.60 -30.69
N SER A 952 31.00 68.88 -30.63
CA SER A 952 29.87 69.13 -31.53
C SER A 952 28.69 69.70 -30.70
N PRO A 953 28.66 71.00 -30.48
CA PRO A 953 27.68 71.62 -29.60
C PRO A 953 26.30 71.55 -30.19
N ALA A 954 25.35 71.00 -29.49
CA ALA A 954 23.92 70.97 -29.81
C ALA A 954 23.12 72.08 -29.15
N PHE A 955 23.58 72.59 -28.00
CA PHE A 955 22.98 73.69 -27.27
C PHE A 955 24.02 74.42 -26.38
N ALA A 956 23.73 75.64 -25.98
CA ALA A 956 24.45 76.38 -24.94
C ALA A 956 23.77 76.19 -23.59
N VAL A 957 24.51 76.37 -22.46
CA VAL A 957 23.95 76.32 -21.10
C VAL A 957 24.06 77.66 -20.38
N ALA A 958 23.06 77.95 -19.59
CA ALA A 958 23.06 79.20 -18.79
C ALA A 958 22.58 78.88 -17.36
N ARG A 959 23.07 79.62 -16.36
CA ARG A 959 22.67 79.42 -14.96
C ARG A 959 21.24 79.87 -14.68
N GLY A 960 20.62 80.57 -15.54
CA GLY A 960 19.26 81.10 -15.43
C GLY A 960 19.09 82.38 -16.31
N LYS A 961 17.98 83.08 -16.09
CA LYS A 961 17.61 84.31 -16.86
C LYS A 961 17.50 85.44 -15.89
N GLY A 962 18.09 86.58 -16.28
CA GLY A 962 18.00 87.83 -15.55
C GLY A 962 16.65 88.52 -15.64
N LEU A 963 16.41 89.58 -14.89
CA LEU A 963 15.17 90.35 -14.89
C LEU A 963 14.97 91.06 -16.22
N ASP A 964 16.06 91.33 -16.92
CA ASP A 964 16.13 91.98 -18.24
C ASP A 964 15.94 90.99 -19.40
N GLY A 965 15.79 89.72 -19.10
CA GLY A 965 15.64 88.63 -20.07
C GLY A 965 16.98 88.08 -20.60
N SER A 966 18.13 88.56 -20.14
CA SER A 966 19.45 88.05 -20.55
C SER A 966 19.77 86.68 -19.85
N TYR A 967 20.56 85.83 -20.49
CA TYR A 967 21.04 84.56 -19.95
C TYR A 967 22.24 84.84 -19.03
N MET A 968 22.10 84.48 -17.79
CA MET A 968 23.16 84.64 -16.77
C MET A 968 24.15 83.48 -16.81
N GLY A 969 25.43 83.81 -16.87
CA GLY A 969 26.48 82.75 -16.86
C GLY A 969 26.37 81.83 -18.07
N LEU A 970 26.05 82.36 -19.25
CA LEU A 970 25.95 81.71 -20.56
C LEU A 970 27.29 81.13 -20.95
N ILE A 971 27.31 79.85 -21.29
CA ILE A 971 28.47 79.12 -21.85
C ILE A 971 28.07 78.51 -23.16
N ILE A 972 28.77 78.89 -24.20
CA ILE A 972 28.65 78.32 -25.56
C ILE A 972 29.77 77.31 -25.75
N PRO A 973 29.43 76.04 -25.97
CA PRO A 973 30.47 75.00 -26.19
C PRO A 973 31.19 75.24 -27.52
N PRO A 974 32.50 74.76 -27.66
CA PRO A 974 33.30 74.14 -26.64
C PRO A 974 34.01 75.09 -25.72
N ASP A 975 33.91 74.92 -24.41
CA ASP A 975 34.66 75.67 -23.43
C ASP A 975 35.28 74.71 -22.40
N ASN A 976 36.56 74.41 -22.61
CA ASN A 976 37.29 73.44 -21.81
C ASN A 976 37.63 73.91 -20.41
N ASN A 977 37.44 75.18 -20.11
CA ASN A 977 37.75 75.81 -18.82
C ASN A 977 36.50 76.08 -18.00
N ALA A 978 35.33 75.87 -18.53
CA ALA A 978 34.07 76.14 -17.88
C ALA A 978 33.84 75.16 -16.71
N GLN A 979 33.67 75.71 -15.52
CA GLN A 979 33.10 74.95 -14.38
C GLN A 979 31.63 75.32 -14.31
N PHE A 980 30.78 74.25 -14.46
CA PHE A 980 29.36 74.40 -14.50
C PHE A 980 28.64 73.48 -13.52
N THR A 981 27.79 74.02 -12.68
CA THR A 981 26.96 73.22 -11.72
C THR A 981 25.51 73.29 -12.16
N VAL A 982 24.91 72.15 -12.43
CA VAL A 982 23.51 72.02 -12.90
C VAL A 982 22.57 72.27 -11.70
N THR A 983 21.56 73.04 -11.89
CA THR A 983 20.47 73.31 -10.96
C THR A 983 19.12 73.30 -11.68
N ASP A 984 18.02 73.35 -10.97
CA ASP A 984 16.67 73.40 -11.56
C ASP A 984 16.48 74.65 -12.49
N ASN A 985 17.15 75.74 -12.16
CA ASN A 985 17.07 76.97 -12.95
C ASN A 985 18.04 77.03 -14.15
N THR A 986 18.89 76.04 -14.29
CA THR A 986 19.78 75.93 -15.44
C THR A 986 18.95 75.83 -16.71
N LEU A 987 19.31 76.64 -17.71
CA LEU A 987 18.68 76.72 -19.04
C LEU A 987 19.58 76.08 -20.08
N LEU A 988 18.98 75.19 -20.90
CA LEU A 988 19.52 74.82 -22.23
C LEU A 988 19.02 75.87 -23.20
N VAL A 989 19.90 76.44 -24.00
CA VAL A 989 19.62 77.58 -24.89
C VAL A 989 20.06 77.20 -26.32
N SER A 990 19.26 77.49 -27.32
CA SER A 990 19.63 77.20 -28.69
C SER A 990 20.91 78.02 -29.05
N LEU A 991 21.81 77.43 -29.83
CA LEU A 991 23.09 78.12 -30.21
C LEU A 991 22.82 79.45 -30.92
N GLU A 992 21.73 79.61 -31.66
CA GLU A 992 21.32 80.81 -32.33
C GLU A 992 21.02 81.91 -31.30
N LYS A 993 20.20 81.66 -30.30
CA LYS A 993 19.89 82.61 -29.24
C LYS A 993 21.08 82.99 -28.39
N ALA A 994 21.88 81.96 -28.04
CA ALA A 994 23.10 82.11 -27.27
C ALA A 994 24.10 83.06 -27.98
N ARG A 995 24.29 82.85 -29.28
CA ARG A 995 25.17 83.68 -30.12
C ARG A 995 24.64 85.12 -30.24
N LYS A 996 23.33 85.24 -30.46
CA LYS A 996 22.69 86.59 -30.53
C LYS A 996 22.93 87.42 -29.26
N GLN A 997 22.87 86.80 -28.05
CA GLN A 997 23.14 87.51 -26.81
C GLN A 997 24.62 87.92 -26.75
N VAL A 998 25.55 87.01 -27.07
CA VAL A 998 26.99 87.32 -27.03
C VAL A 998 27.32 88.47 -28.01
N GLU A 999 26.80 88.46 -29.25
CA GLU A 999 26.93 89.49 -30.24
C GLU A 999 26.35 90.84 -29.75
N ALA A 1000 25.21 90.79 -29.05
CA ALA A 1000 24.61 92.03 -28.46
C ALA A 1000 25.44 92.55 -27.28
N GLU A 1001 26.00 91.67 -26.45
CA GLU A 1001 26.87 92.06 -25.38
C GLU A 1001 28.23 92.59 -25.84
N GLU A 1002 28.80 92.00 -26.91
CA GLU A 1002 29.99 92.50 -27.59
C GLU A 1002 29.75 93.90 -28.20
N ALA A 1003 28.66 94.01 -28.94
CA ALA A 1003 28.29 95.29 -29.51
C ALA A 1003 28.06 96.44 -28.47
N ALA A 1004 27.42 96.04 -27.35
CA ALA A 1004 27.21 96.94 -26.19
C ALA A 1004 28.55 97.34 -25.47
N ARG A 1005 29.49 96.39 -25.37
CA ARG A 1005 30.86 96.74 -24.89
C ARG A 1005 31.67 97.60 -25.80
N GLU A 1006 31.58 97.32 -27.09
CA GLU A 1006 32.17 98.23 -28.12
C GLU A 1006 31.62 99.55 -28.07
N ALA A 1007 30.29 99.75 -28.03
CA ALA A 1007 29.59 100.98 -27.83
C ALA A 1007 29.91 101.69 -26.54
N ALA A 1008 30.18 100.99 -25.45
CA ALA A 1008 30.56 101.56 -24.20
C ALA A 1008 32.05 101.88 -24.13
N GLY A 1009 32.91 101.19 -24.89
CA GLY A 1009 34.36 101.53 -25.04
C GLY A 1009 34.65 102.67 -26.00
N GLN A 1010 33.66 103.10 -26.78
CA GLN A 1010 33.75 104.31 -27.68
C GLN A 1010 33.17 105.58 -26.90
N ARG A 1011 32.74 105.47 -25.71
CA ARG A 1011 32.36 106.63 -24.86
C ARG A 1011 33.46 106.79 -23.75
#